data_eea3b6b5258571e33415cfc11dec397c
#
_entry.id   eea3b6b5258571e33415cfc11dec397c
#
_cell.length_a   1.000
_cell.length_b   1.000
_cell.length_c   1.000
_cell.angle_alpha   90.00
_cell.angle_beta   90.00
_cell.angle_gamma   90.00
#
_symmetry.space_group_name_H-M   'P 1'
#
loop_
_entity.id
_entity.type
_entity.pdbx_description
1 polymer ?
#
loop_
_entity_poly.entity_id
_entity_poly.type
_entity_poly.pdbx_seq_one_letter_code
_entity_poly.pdbx_strand_id
1 'polypeptide(L)'
;MQPQRREFLLQAGALTVGLGASTPVQAGGHERHLSEHTMGVLVDLTECIGCRLCEYACKKANEMETGSLTSYDDQSVFRIYRRPSPKGYTVINSFKDPAAETVYSKINCVHCNDAACVSACIVGALTKEENGAVTYDAWKCIGCRYCMVACPMQLPTYEYDNVWTPKVQKCQLCNHRTIKGELPGCVKECPRQVMTYGKREELLELAHRKIKDNPGKYVDHIYGEHEVGGTSWLYLSAVPFDDLKFVKLGSEAPPVLTEAIQHGVFKHWIAPIGLYAFLSAASWFTGRRAKAHAIAQDNDSDEDRHKRPPDPNDHDDPPTPSPSTLGEGWGEGSFSATAIATLSRTQPVSPASCPTTERRAQSFPKAHHHDHEPAAAVDRKLLTPGVWVLIAMVLTGVAFGLYRFLVGLQATTNLDQQHPWGLWIAMDVGSGIALAGGGFITAAIVHIFHREHYHAVARSALLTALLGYTFYVPGLLADLGRWYNLWHPTLPMMWQGNSVLFEVGMCVMIYLNVQYVELTPIICERLAQLTGFPRITTWARKIEKISNFMLPALLVLGVTLSTFHQSSLGNLMVIAPYKLHPLWWSPISPIFFLVSAMMVGLPMVIFTMLFGSWSLKRKPEMHVLAPLSRYILVFLVLYFGTKVGDMIVRQTYHHLLPVSVQSVSFIVELLLGVIVPFFLLLSPKIRNSPKWLGISTLMVILGVVLNRLNVFVIAYHPPYAEKTYFPSITEMAVSLGLVAALMLTWRVAVTYLPILQPARKVAP
;
A
#
# COMPACT_ATOMS: atom_id res chain seq x y z
N MET A 1 -10.51 28.42 6.38
CA MET A 1 -10.52 28.35 4.89
C MET A 1 -11.90 28.76 4.39
N GLN A 2 -11.99 29.63 3.35
CA GLN A 2 -13.29 30.07 2.83
C GLN A 2 -14.06 28.87 2.20
N PRO A 3 -15.38 28.76 2.41
CA PRO A 3 -16.20 27.62 1.94
C PRO A 3 -16.07 27.32 0.44
N GLN A 4 -15.96 28.33 -0.39
CA GLN A 4 -15.84 28.18 -1.86
C GLN A 4 -14.53 27.51 -2.34
N ARG A 5 -13.43 27.65 -1.61
CA ARG A 5 -12.16 26.95 -1.93
C ARG A 5 -12.21 25.47 -1.57
N ARG A 6 -13.01 25.11 -0.57
CA ARG A 6 -13.24 23.74 -0.13
C ARG A 6 -14.00 22.93 -1.18
N GLU A 7 -15.07 23.52 -1.74
CA GLU A 7 -15.86 22.87 -2.81
C GLU A 7 -15.05 22.65 -4.08
N PHE A 8 -14.19 23.60 -4.45
CA PHE A 8 -13.31 23.45 -5.62
C PHE A 8 -12.29 22.29 -5.44
N LEU A 9 -11.70 22.14 -4.24
CA LEU A 9 -10.74 21.05 -3.98
C LEU A 9 -11.43 19.69 -3.90
N LEU A 10 -12.63 19.61 -3.37
CA LEU A 10 -13.46 18.39 -3.38
C LEU A 10 -13.90 18.02 -4.79
N GLN A 11 -14.27 19.01 -5.61
CA GLN A 11 -14.63 18.81 -7.01
C GLN A 11 -13.42 18.46 -7.88
N ALA A 12 -12.26 19.04 -7.67
CA ALA A 12 -11.04 18.69 -8.38
C ALA A 12 -10.54 17.28 -8.04
N GLY A 13 -10.64 16.87 -6.75
CA GLY A 13 -10.36 15.50 -6.32
C GLY A 13 -11.34 14.47 -6.90
N ALA A 14 -12.60 14.83 -7.04
CA ALA A 14 -13.63 13.97 -7.66
C ALA A 14 -13.48 13.87 -9.18
N LEU A 15 -13.02 14.92 -9.85
CA LEU A 15 -12.81 14.96 -11.32
C LEU A 15 -11.64 14.08 -11.78
N THR A 16 -10.62 13.89 -10.96
CA THR A 16 -9.48 13.03 -11.29
C THR A 16 -9.74 11.54 -11.05
N VAL A 17 -10.78 11.18 -10.27
CA VAL A 17 -11.17 9.80 -9.96
C VAL A 17 -12.42 9.37 -10.73
N GLY A 18 -13.15 10.29 -11.33
CA GLY A 18 -14.45 10.04 -11.97
C GLY A 18 -14.59 10.63 -13.37
N LEU A 19 -13.97 10.04 -14.37
CA LEU A 19 -14.46 10.15 -15.75
C LEU A 19 -15.74 9.32 -15.85
N GLY A 20 -16.90 9.92 -15.55
CA GLY A 20 -18.17 9.34 -15.95
C GLY A 20 -19.26 9.22 -14.90
N ALA A 21 -19.57 10.25 -14.13
CA ALA A 21 -20.92 10.40 -13.59
C ALA A 21 -21.13 11.88 -13.17
N SER A 22 -21.89 12.59 -13.97
CA SER A 22 -22.42 13.92 -13.65
C SER A 22 -23.57 13.80 -12.63
N THR A 23 -23.24 13.51 -11.40
CA THR A 23 -24.05 13.88 -10.25
C THR A 23 -23.17 14.72 -9.35
N PRO A 24 -23.60 15.92 -8.92
CA PRO A 24 -22.85 16.64 -7.91
C PRO A 24 -22.80 15.71 -6.70
N VAL A 25 -21.59 15.27 -6.34
CA VAL A 25 -21.35 14.74 -5.01
C VAL A 25 -21.60 15.94 -4.11
N GLN A 26 -22.84 16.09 -3.67
CA GLN A 26 -23.10 16.86 -2.47
C GLN A 26 -22.16 16.23 -1.43
N ALA A 27 -21.17 17.01 -1.02
CA ALA A 27 -20.52 16.83 0.25
C ALA A 27 -21.61 17.10 1.31
N GLY A 28 -22.60 16.21 1.33
CA GLY A 28 -23.49 16.04 2.46
C GLY A 28 -22.53 15.64 3.56
N GLY A 29 -22.21 16.58 4.45
CA GLY A 29 -21.77 16.21 5.76
C GLY A 29 -22.74 15.11 6.17
N HIS A 30 -22.27 13.88 6.25
CA HIS A 30 -22.96 12.90 7.05
C HIS A 30 -22.85 13.47 8.47
N GLU A 31 -23.76 14.38 8.83
CA GLU A 31 -24.24 14.43 10.19
C GLU A 31 -24.74 13.01 10.43
N ARG A 32 -23.88 12.15 10.96
CA ARG A 32 -24.40 10.95 11.61
C ARG A 32 -25.34 11.49 12.65
N HIS A 33 -26.64 11.38 12.40
CA HIS A 33 -27.63 11.70 13.41
C HIS A 33 -27.20 10.98 14.67
N LEU A 34 -26.69 11.76 15.63
CA LEU A 34 -26.40 11.22 16.95
C LEU A 34 -27.70 10.58 17.41
N SER A 35 -27.62 9.34 17.81
CA SER A 35 -28.77 8.69 18.42
C SER A 35 -29.26 9.56 19.58
N GLU A 36 -30.57 9.77 19.72
CA GLU A 36 -31.18 10.42 20.89
C GLU A 36 -30.74 9.77 22.21
N HIS A 37 -30.14 8.57 22.11
CA HIS A 37 -29.61 7.79 23.22
C HIS A 37 -28.12 8.04 23.50
N THR A 38 -27.47 8.96 22.74
CA THR A 38 -26.06 9.25 22.96
C THR A 38 -25.82 9.88 24.33
N MET A 39 -25.13 9.13 25.16
CA MET A 39 -24.73 9.55 26.50
C MET A 39 -23.39 10.28 26.47
N GLY A 40 -23.18 11.17 27.43
CA GLY A 40 -21.95 11.92 27.59
C GLY A 40 -21.58 12.16 29.04
N VAL A 41 -20.48 12.85 29.23
CA VAL A 41 -20.01 13.35 30.53
C VAL A 41 -19.63 14.81 30.40
N LEU A 42 -20.27 15.68 31.14
CA LEU A 42 -19.85 17.07 31.30
C LEU A 42 -18.87 17.14 32.49
N VAL A 43 -17.71 17.71 32.25
CA VAL A 43 -16.64 17.89 33.25
C VAL A 43 -16.47 19.39 33.51
N ASP A 44 -16.76 19.80 34.71
CA ASP A 44 -16.54 21.19 35.16
C ASP A 44 -15.18 21.30 35.87
N LEU A 45 -14.15 21.67 35.09
CA LEU A 45 -12.79 21.75 35.61
C LEU A 45 -12.61 22.80 36.71
N THR A 46 -13.50 23.80 36.81
CA THR A 46 -13.44 24.85 37.84
C THR A 46 -13.69 24.30 39.25
N GLU A 47 -14.38 23.16 39.36
CA GLU A 47 -14.69 22.49 40.63
C GLU A 47 -13.69 21.38 40.98
N CYS A 48 -12.71 21.11 40.12
CA CYS A 48 -11.76 20.02 40.32
C CYS A 48 -10.66 20.39 41.36
N ILE A 49 -10.52 19.55 42.39
CA ILE A 49 -9.52 19.74 43.47
C ILE A 49 -8.26 18.87 43.29
N GLY A 50 -8.10 18.15 42.20
CA GLY A 50 -6.92 17.33 41.92
C GLY A 50 -6.75 16.09 42.80
N CYS A 51 -7.78 15.62 43.50
CA CYS A 51 -7.70 14.49 44.44
C CYS A 51 -7.38 13.11 43.79
N ARG A 52 -7.46 13.00 42.47
CA ARG A 52 -7.13 11.77 41.70
C ARG A 52 -7.99 10.53 42.00
N LEU A 53 -9.04 10.63 42.79
CA LEU A 53 -9.97 9.51 43.06
C LEU A 53 -10.61 8.94 41.80
N CYS A 54 -10.81 9.78 40.77
CA CYS A 54 -11.26 9.31 39.45
C CYS A 54 -10.25 8.40 38.73
N GLU A 55 -8.91 8.58 38.99
CA GLU A 55 -7.88 7.64 38.48
C GLU A 55 -8.00 6.29 39.17
N TYR A 56 -8.10 6.27 40.50
CA TYR A 56 -8.31 5.07 41.30
C TYR A 56 -9.59 4.33 40.88
N ALA A 57 -10.72 5.05 40.84
CA ALA A 57 -12.02 4.48 40.47
C ALA A 57 -12.07 3.91 39.05
N CYS A 58 -11.37 4.58 38.10
CA CYS A 58 -11.23 4.09 36.75
C CYS A 58 -10.51 2.75 36.70
N LYS A 59 -9.39 2.63 37.42
CA LYS A 59 -8.63 1.37 37.51
C LYS A 59 -9.46 0.27 38.14
N LYS A 60 -10.11 0.56 39.26
CA LYS A 60 -10.97 -0.39 39.98
C LYS A 60 -12.12 -0.88 39.09
N ALA A 61 -12.80 0.02 38.38
CA ALA A 61 -13.93 -0.33 37.53
C ALA A 61 -13.53 -1.13 36.28
N ASN A 62 -12.26 -1.09 35.88
CA ASN A 62 -11.74 -1.81 34.71
C ASN A 62 -10.76 -2.93 35.09
N GLU A 63 -10.79 -3.38 36.36
CA GLU A 63 -10.02 -4.51 36.89
C GLU A 63 -8.49 -4.36 36.68
N MET A 64 -8.00 -3.13 36.76
CA MET A 64 -6.57 -2.82 36.66
C MET A 64 -5.95 -2.77 38.05
N GLU A 65 -4.62 -2.89 38.09
CA GLU A 65 -3.85 -2.70 39.33
C GLU A 65 -4.04 -1.28 39.87
N THR A 66 -4.67 -1.15 41.03
CA THR A 66 -5.02 0.15 41.61
C THR A 66 -3.92 0.74 42.53
N GLY A 67 -3.12 -0.08 43.17
CA GLY A 67 -2.28 0.33 44.30
C GLY A 67 -3.12 0.66 45.56
N SER A 68 -2.46 1.20 46.59
CA SER A 68 -3.14 1.69 47.77
C SER A 68 -3.88 3.01 47.50
N LEU A 69 -5.02 3.25 48.15
CA LEU A 69 -5.76 4.51 48.01
C LEU A 69 -4.91 5.71 48.41
N THR A 70 -4.09 5.57 49.45
CA THR A 70 -3.16 6.60 49.94
C THR A 70 -2.09 7.00 48.91
N SER A 71 -1.76 6.13 47.93
CA SER A 71 -0.81 6.48 46.86
C SER A 71 -1.35 7.59 45.92
N TYR A 72 -2.64 7.87 45.96
CA TYR A 72 -3.26 8.94 45.18
C TYR A 72 -3.20 10.29 45.87
N ASP A 73 -2.79 10.35 47.14
CA ASP A 73 -2.54 11.61 47.89
C ASP A 73 -1.18 12.23 47.50
N ASP A 74 -0.31 11.47 46.83
CA ASP A 74 0.99 11.96 46.39
C ASP A 74 0.84 13.02 45.28
N GLN A 75 1.13 14.28 45.62
CA GLN A 75 1.09 15.42 44.73
C GLN A 75 2.35 15.55 43.84
N SER A 76 3.39 14.75 44.11
CA SER A 76 4.62 14.80 43.29
C SER A 76 4.41 14.43 41.83
N VAL A 77 3.37 13.66 41.56
CA VAL A 77 2.96 13.27 40.19
C VAL A 77 2.62 14.47 39.30
N PHE A 78 2.26 15.62 39.86
CA PHE A 78 1.95 16.83 39.10
C PHE A 78 3.18 17.62 38.62
N ARG A 79 4.38 17.19 38.99
CA ARG A 79 5.64 17.82 38.51
C ARG A 79 5.88 17.58 37.03
N ILE A 80 5.28 16.52 36.47
CA ILE A 80 5.39 16.16 35.06
C ILE A 80 3.99 16.08 34.45
N TYR A 81 3.87 16.48 33.18
CA TYR A 81 2.64 16.28 32.42
C TYR A 81 2.44 14.80 32.12
N ARG A 82 1.30 14.25 32.51
CA ARG A 82 1.00 12.83 32.34
C ARG A 82 -0.06 12.62 31.26
N ARG A 83 0.05 11.51 30.57
CA ARG A 83 -0.93 11.03 29.58
C ARG A 83 -1.50 9.68 30.02
N PRO A 84 -2.72 9.32 29.55
CA PRO A 84 -3.22 7.96 29.70
C PRO A 84 -2.20 6.93 29.23
N SER A 85 -2.18 5.77 29.89
CA SER A 85 -1.26 4.67 29.63
C SER A 85 -2.01 3.36 29.58
N PRO A 86 -1.41 2.24 29.14
CA PRO A 86 -2.05 0.93 29.21
C PRO A 86 -2.52 0.54 30.62
N LYS A 87 -1.86 1.10 31.65
CA LYS A 87 -2.14 0.84 33.09
C LYS A 87 -3.06 1.87 33.75
N GLY A 88 -3.64 2.81 32.95
CA GLY A 88 -4.54 3.83 33.48
C GLY A 88 -5.17 4.69 32.39
N TYR A 89 -6.49 4.58 32.21
CA TYR A 89 -7.23 5.22 31.10
C TYR A 89 -7.53 6.68 31.32
N THR A 90 -7.33 7.20 32.53
CA THR A 90 -7.55 8.60 32.87
C THR A 90 -6.45 9.10 33.79
N VAL A 91 -6.07 10.37 33.62
CA VAL A 91 -5.06 11.06 34.46
C VAL A 91 -5.54 12.48 34.75
N ILE A 92 -5.14 13.00 35.92
CA ILE A 92 -5.31 14.40 36.31
C ILE A 92 -3.95 15.07 36.22
N ASN A 93 -3.89 16.25 35.61
CA ASN A 93 -2.71 17.12 35.58
C ASN A 93 -3.04 18.42 36.28
N SER A 94 -2.04 19.11 36.84
CA SER A 94 -2.18 20.44 37.42
C SER A 94 -1.44 21.47 36.58
N PHE A 95 -2.01 22.65 36.50
CA PHE A 95 -1.48 23.83 35.81
C PHE A 95 -1.60 25.03 36.74
N LYS A 96 -0.71 26.00 36.56
CA LYS A 96 -0.84 27.31 37.19
C LYS A 96 -1.37 28.30 36.16
N ASP A 97 -2.43 28.98 36.50
CA ASP A 97 -2.93 30.06 35.66
C ASP A 97 -2.09 31.35 35.87
N PRO A 98 -2.29 32.40 35.05
CA PRO A 98 -1.61 33.68 35.25
C PRO A 98 -1.91 34.37 36.61
N ALA A 99 -3.02 34.04 37.24
CA ALA A 99 -3.38 34.50 38.59
C ALA A 99 -2.74 33.70 39.72
N ALA A 100 -1.85 32.74 39.38
CA ALA A 100 -1.17 31.78 40.25
C ALA A 100 -2.10 30.81 41.00
N GLU A 101 -3.37 30.68 40.54
CA GLU A 101 -4.25 29.64 41.03
C GLU A 101 -3.93 28.29 40.39
N THR A 102 -4.16 27.22 41.13
CA THR A 102 -3.94 25.84 40.60
C THR A 102 -5.21 25.35 39.92
N VAL A 103 -5.11 25.09 38.62
CA VAL A 103 -6.18 24.53 37.81
C VAL A 103 -5.83 23.07 37.46
N TYR A 104 -6.83 22.19 37.53
CA TYR A 104 -6.65 20.79 37.23
C TYR A 104 -7.37 20.40 35.94
N SER A 105 -6.72 19.58 35.11
CA SER A 105 -7.35 19.03 33.91
C SER A 105 -7.41 17.50 33.95
N LYS A 106 -8.52 16.95 33.46
CA LYS A 106 -8.74 15.52 33.35
C LYS A 106 -8.56 15.10 31.90
N ILE A 107 -7.67 14.15 31.65
CA ILE A 107 -7.37 13.60 30.33
C ILE A 107 -7.79 12.14 30.23
N ASN A 108 -8.65 11.81 29.28
CA ASN A 108 -9.08 10.43 28.95
C ASN A 108 -9.62 10.41 27.51
N CYS A 109 -9.96 9.23 26.97
CA CYS A 109 -10.62 9.14 25.66
C CYS A 109 -11.95 9.91 25.69
N VAL A 110 -12.14 10.81 24.73
CA VAL A 110 -13.30 11.69 24.66
C VAL A 110 -14.47 11.10 23.90
N HIS A 111 -14.35 9.90 23.35
CA HIS A 111 -15.43 9.19 22.64
C HIS A 111 -16.06 10.03 21.52
N CYS A 112 -15.23 10.47 20.55
CA CYS A 112 -15.66 11.25 19.40
C CYS A 112 -16.95 10.71 18.78
N ASN A 113 -17.82 11.61 18.32
CA ASN A 113 -19.06 11.22 17.65
C ASN A 113 -18.74 10.48 16.35
N ASP A 114 -17.81 11.01 15.57
CA ASP A 114 -17.24 10.37 14.40
C ASP A 114 -15.78 9.97 14.69
N ALA A 115 -15.63 8.75 15.21
CA ALA A 115 -14.38 8.33 15.82
C ALA A 115 -13.36 7.84 14.78
N ALA A 116 -12.30 8.62 14.55
CA ALA A 116 -11.21 8.27 13.63
C ALA A 116 -10.57 6.90 13.93
N CYS A 117 -10.47 6.51 15.21
CA CYS A 117 -9.93 5.20 15.59
C CYS A 117 -10.85 4.03 15.23
N VAL A 118 -12.17 4.24 15.14
CA VAL A 118 -13.15 3.25 14.67
C VAL A 118 -13.03 3.12 13.16
N SER A 119 -13.04 4.24 12.42
CA SER A 119 -12.88 4.25 10.97
C SER A 119 -11.53 3.63 10.54
N ALA A 120 -10.45 3.88 11.27
CA ALA A 120 -9.14 3.32 10.99
C ALA A 120 -9.03 1.81 11.22
N CYS A 121 -9.91 1.20 12.05
CA CYS A 121 -9.72 -0.18 12.48
C CYS A 121 -9.99 -1.18 11.36
N ILE A 122 -8.94 -1.88 10.91
CA ILE A 122 -9.00 -2.82 9.78
C ILE A 122 -9.95 -4.02 10.00
N VAL A 123 -10.15 -4.43 11.25
CA VAL A 123 -10.91 -5.65 11.63
C VAL A 123 -12.14 -5.34 12.49
N GLY A 124 -12.55 -4.07 12.60
CA GLY A 124 -13.68 -3.68 13.44
C GLY A 124 -13.51 -4.03 14.92
N ALA A 125 -12.26 -4.04 15.43
CA ALA A 125 -11.99 -4.25 16.85
C ALA A 125 -12.39 -3.05 17.72
N LEU A 126 -12.53 -1.88 17.12
CA LEU A 126 -13.06 -0.67 17.74
C LEU A 126 -14.43 -0.39 17.14
N THR A 127 -15.44 -0.20 17.97
CA THR A 127 -16.83 0.04 17.57
C THR A 127 -17.41 1.25 18.32
N LYS A 128 -18.26 2.03 17.63
CA LYS A 128 -19.06 3.10 18.24
C LYS A 128 -20.42 2.51 18.58
N GLU A 129 -20.74 2.44 19.88
CA GLU A 129 -22.01 1.94 20.38
C GLU A 129 -23.10 3.02 20.29
N GLU A 130 -24.36 2.60 20.31
CA GLU A 130 -25.52 3.53 20.26
C GLU A 130 -25.54 4.50 21.43
N ASN A 131 -25.08 4.07 22.61
CA ASN A 131 -24.94 4.93 23.78
C ASN A 131 -23.76 5.91 23.73
N GLY A 132 -23.08 6.02 22.60
CA GLY A 132 -21.95 6.92 22.42
C GLY A 132 -20.59 6.41 22.90
N ALA A 133 -20.52 5.24 23.53
CA ALA A 133 -19.23 4.64 23.90
C ALA A 133 -18.45 4.17 22.67
N VAL A 134 -17.14 4.33 22.69
CA VAL A 134 -16.24 3.64 21.75
C VAL A 134 -15.62 2.48 22.50
N THR A 135 -16.01 1.27 22.16
CA THR A 135 -15.60 0.00 22.78
C THR A 135 -14.44 -0.65 22.03
N TYR A 136 -13.83 -1.67 22.63
CA TYR A 136 -12.70 -2.40 22.06
C TYR A 136 -12.82 -3.90 22.31
N ASP A 137 -12.76 -4.67 21.24
CA ASP A 137 -12.69 -6.13 21.25
C ASP A 137 -11.26 -6.59 20.98
N ALA A 138 -10.59 -7.06 22.03
CA ALA A 138 -9.21 -7.51 21.95
C ALA A 138 -9.04 -8.74 21.06
N TRP A 139 -10.05 -9.61 20.93
CA TRP A 139 -9.94 -10.82 20.12
C TRP A 139 -9.78 -10.50 18.64
N LYS A 140 -10.52 -9.52 18.12
CA LYS A 140 -10.44 -9.11 16.71
C LYS A 140 -9.11 -8.43 16.38
N CYS A 141 -8.50 -7.75 17.33
CA CYS A 141 -7.34 -6.87 17.11
C CYS A 141 -6.13 -7.62 16.56
N ILE A 142 -5.49 -7.07 15.54
CA ILE A 142 -4.23 -7.56 14.95
C ILE A 142 -2.99 -6.79 15.43
N GLY A 143 -3.16 -5.75 16.27
CA GLY A 143 -2.05 -4.94 16.80
C GLY A 143 -1.35 -4.05 15.76
N CYS A 144 -2.05 -3.59 14.73
CA CYS A 144 -1.49 -2.70 13.69
C CYS A 144 -1.28 -1.25 14.15
N ARG A 145 -1.86 -0.84 15.27
CA ARG A 145 -1.74 0.50 15.91
C ARG A 145 -2.22 1.68 15.04
N TYR A 146 -2.90 1.43 13.93
CA TYR A 146 -3.44 2.50 13.07
C TYR A 146 -4.45 3.40 13.81
N CYS A 147 -5.20 2.86 14.78
CA CYS A 147 -6.07 3.65 15.67
C CYS A 147 -5.30 4.68 16.51
N MET A 148 -4.03 4.42 16.85
CA MET A 148 -3.17 5.39 17.54
C MET A 148 -2.72 6.49 16.58
N VAL A 149 -2.39 6.16 15.34
CA VAL A 149 -2.05 7.14 14.28
C VAL A 149 -3.24 8.04 14.00
N ALA A 150 -4.43 7.47 13.82
CA ALA A 150 -5.64 8.19 13.44
C ALA A 150 -6.20 9.10 14.54
N CYS A 151 -5.98 8.80 15.83
CA CYS A 151 -6.54 9.58 16.92
C CYS A 151 -5.91 10.97 17.02
N PRO A 152 -6.63 12.08 16.79
CA PRO A 152 -6.05 13.42 16.85
C PRO A 152 -5.57 13.82 18.24
N MET A 153 -6.18 13.26 19.28
CA MET A 153 -5.85 13.53 20.68
C MET A 153 -4.85 12.52 21.28
N GLN A 154 -4.41 11.52 20.50
CA GLN A 154 -3.42 10.50 20.89
C GLN A 154 -3.78 9.78 22.22
N LEU A 155 -5.02 9.29 22.30
CA LEU A 155 -5.56 8.70 23.52
C LEU A 155 -5.55 7.16 23.57
N PRO A 156 -5.71 6.41 22.47
CA PRO A 156 -5.42 4.98 22.48
C PRO A 156 -3.94 4.74 22.79
N THR A 157 -3.67 3.81 23.68
CA THR A 157 -2.33 3.36 24.07
C THR A 157 -2.14 1.89 23.78
N TYR A 158 -0.91 1.40 23.76
CA TYR A 158 -0.59 0.04 23.38
C TYR A 158 0.36 -0.62 24.40
N GLU A 159 0.11 -1.92 24.71
CA GLU A 159 0.92 -2.71 25.64
C GLU A 159 2.20 -3.20 24.94
N TYR A 160 3.19 -2.32 24.76
CA TYR A 160 4.46 -2.70 24.13
C TYR A 160 5.27 -3.70 24.95
N ASP A 161 5.06 -3.72 26.28
CA ASP A 161 5.69 -4.63 27.25
C ASP A 161 5.12 -6.07 27.22
N ASN A 162 3.94 -6.26 26.63
CA ASN A 162 3.35 -7.58 26.47
C ASN A 162 3.77 -8.22 25.13
N VAL A 163 4.60 -9.26 25.21
CA VAL A 163 5.18 -9.91 24.02
C VAL A 163 4.14 -10.68 23.20
N TRP A 164 3.24 -11.41 23.88
CA TRP A 164 2.40 -12.42 23.21
C TRP A 164 1.00 -11.93 22.89
N THR A 165 0.39 -11.17 23.77
CA THR A 165 -1.02 -10.76 23.64
C THR A 165 -1.23 -9.26 23.86
N PRO A 166 -0.39 -8.39 23.26
CA PRO A 166 -0.49 -6.95 23.49
C PRO A 166 -1.85 -6.41 23.04
N LYS A 167 -2.43 -5.50 23.84
CA LYS A 167 -3.74 -4.90 23.59
C LYS A 167 -3.63 -3.41 23.37
N VAL A 168 -4.60 -2.87 22.65
CA VAL A 168 -4.88 -1.42 22.68
C VAL A 168 -5.68 -1.13 23.95
N GLN A 169 -5.26 -0.10 24.69
CA GLN A 169 -5.90 0.28 25.93
C GLN A 169 -6.40 1.73 25.86
N LYS A 170 -7.66 1.96 26.22
CA LYS A 170 -8.26 3.29 26.32
C LYS A 170 -9.54 3.25 27.15
N CYS A 171 -10.01 4.41 27.60
CA CYS A 171 -11.32 4.52 28.21
C CYS A 171 -12.41 3.96 27.26
N GLN A 172 -13.33 3.15 27.80
CA GLN A 172 -14.49 2.58 27.10
C GLN A 172 -15.82 3.14 27.64
N LEU A 173 -15.82 4.29 28.30
CA LEU A 173 -16.94 4.94 28.98
C LEU A 173 -17.59 4.00 30.05
N CYS A 174 -16.82 3.05 30.60
CA CYS A 174 -17.31 1.98 31.45
C CYS A 174 -18.54 1.27 30.85
N ASN A 175 -18.54 0.95 29.55
CA ASN A 175 -19.70 0.42 28.84
C ASN A 175 -20.33 -0.80 29.54
N HIS A 176 -19.52 -1.67 30.13
CA HIS A 176 -19.96 -2.84 30.93
C HIS A 176 -20.79 -2.47 32.16
N ARG A 177 -20.74 -1.21 32.64
CA ARG A 177 -21.53 -0.64 33.73
C ARG A 177 -22.72 0.15 33.20
N THR A 178 -22.45 1.05 32.24
CA THR A 178 -23.44 2.03 31.73
C THR A 178 -24.61 1.33 31.03
N ILE A 179 -24.40 0.21 30.34
CA ILE A 179 -25.48 -0.62 29.79
C ILE A 179 -26.41 -1.24 30.87
N LYS A 180 -25.94 -1.30 32.12
CA LYS A 180 -26.73 -1.76 33.29
C LYS A 180 -27.40 -0.61 34.04
N GLY A 181 -27.30 0.62 33.51
CA GLY A 181 -27.81 1.81 34.19
C GLY A 181 -26.92 2.34 35.32
N GLU A 182 -25.70 1.81 35.47
CA GLU A 182 -24.74 2.29 36.48
C GLU A 182 -23.92 3.45 35.95
N LEU A 183 -23.48 4.33 36.86
CA LEU A 183 -22.58 5.43 36.51
C LEU A 183 -21.16 4.93 36.16
N PRO A 184 -20.43 5.60 35.23
CA PRO A 184 -19.00 5.37 35.05
C PRO A 184 -18.25 5.47 36.39
N GLY A 185 -17.27 4.61 36.62
CA GLY A 185 -16.56 4.54 37.90
C GLY A 185 -15.97 5.90 38.34
N CYS A 186 -15.36 6.62 37.43
CA CYS A 186 -14.77 7.94 37.71
C CYS A 186 -15.81 9.02 38.05
N VAL A 187 -17.01 8.94 37.49
CA VAL A 187 -18.12 9.83 37.79
C VAL A 187 -18.67 9.54 39.19
N LYS A 188 -18.94 8.25 39.46
CA LYS A 188 -19.52 7.80 40.73
C LYS A 188 -18.67 8.19 41.95
N GLU A 189 -17.35 8.06 41.85
CA GLU A 189 -16.45 8.23 43.00
C GLU A 189 -15.89 9.67 43.11
N CYS A 190 -16.39 10.64 42.32
CA CYS A 190 -15.93 12.03 42.37
C CYS A 190 -16.54 12.75 43.56
N PRO A 191 -15.77 13.16 44.61
CA PRO A 191 -16.34 13.75 45.84
C PRO A 191 -16.89 15.15 45.62
N ARG A 192 -16.40 15.88 44.61
CA ARG A 192 -16.85 17.22 44.24
C ARG A 192 -17.89 17.23 43.13
N GLN A 193 -18.32 16.06 42.64
CA GLN A 193 -19.28 15.93 41.54
C GLN A 193 -18.91 16.77 40.30
N VAL A 194 -17.63 16.88 40.03
CA VAL A 194 -17.04 17.59 38.87
C VAL A 194 -17.61 17.07 37.55
N MET A 195 -18.05 15.81 37.53
CA MET A 195 -18.51 15.09 36.34
C MET A 195 -19.99 14.75 36.44
N THR A 196 -20.76 15.19 35.44
CA THR A 196 -22.19 14.86 35.29
C THR A 196 -22.36 13.91 34.11
N TYR A 197 -22.95 12.74 34.31
CA TYR A 197 -23.28 11.76 33.27
C TYR A 197 -24.75 11.89 32.89
N GLY A 198 -25.05 12.00 31.59
CA GLY A 198 -26.42 12.14 31.09
C GLY A 198 -26.46 12.10 29.57
N LYS A 199 -27.61 12.41 28.98
CA LYS A 199 -27.73 12.59 27.53
C LYS A 199 -26.87 13.77 27.06
N ARG A 200 -26.15 13.58 25.96
CA ARG A 200 -25.20 14.58 25.47
C ARG A 200 -25.86 15.95 25.20
N GLU A 201 -27.06 15.95 24.62
CA GLU A 201 -27.81 17.19 24.34
C GLU A 201 -28.15 17.93 25.61
N GLU A 202 -28.71 17.24 26.63
CA GLU A 202 -29.04 17.82 27.92
C GLU A 202 -27.79 18.38 28.62
N LEU A 203 -26.64 17.71 28.46
CA LEU A 203 -25.37 18.18 29.02
C LEU A 203 -24.83 19.41 28.31
N LEU A 204 -25.04 19.55 27.01
CA LEU A 204 -24.70 20.77 26.26
C LEU A 204 -25.55 21.93 26.71
N GLU A 205 -26.88 21.76 26.82
CA GLU A 205 -27.75 22.76 27.34
C GLU A 205 -27.38 23.20 28.77
N LEU A 206 -27.01 22.23 29.61
CA LEU A 206 -26.52 22.49 30.96
C LEU A 206 -25.21 23.31 30.92
N ALA A 207 -24.28 22.95 30.02
CA ALA A 207 -23.01 23.64 29.88
C ALA A 207 -23.21 25.11 29.43
N HIS A 208 -24.04 25.34 28.42
CA HIS A 208 -24.39 26.69 27.95
C HIS A 208 -25.09 27.53 29.05
N ARG A 209 -26.02 26.91 29.81
CA ARG A 209 -26.63 27.58 30.95
C ARG A 209 -25.61 27.98 32.02
N LYS A 210 -24.69 27.07 32.39
CA LYS A 210 -23.62 27.36 33.34
C LYS A 210 -22.75 28.55 32.93
N ILE A 211 -22.38 28.62 31.65
CA ILE A 211 -21.61 29.77 31.13
C ILE A 211 -22.41 31.06 31.22
N LYS A 212 -23.67 31.02 30.76
CA LYS A 212 -24.56 32.18 30.75
C LYS A 212 -24.87 32.73 32.16
N ASP A 213 -25.13 31.83 33.09
CA ASP A 213 -25.55 32.18 34.45
C ASP A 213 -24.37 32.63 35.34
N ASN A 214 -23.12 32.34 34.93
CA ASN A 214 -21.93 32.69 35.68
C ASN A 214 -20.91 33.46 34.82
N PRO A 215 -21.20 34.69 34.41
CA PRO A 215 -20.31 35.46 33.55
C PRO A 215 -18.96 35.69 34.25
N GLY A 216 -17.89 35.39 33.52
CA GLY A 216 -16.50 35.52 34.02
C GLY A 216 -15.95 34.31 34.77
N LYS A 217 -16.76 33.29 35.10
CA LYS A 217 -16.28 32.05 35.71
C LYS A 217 -15.71 31.07 34.65
N TYR A 218 -16.26 31.09 33.46
CA TYR A 218 -15.89 30.15 32.39
C TYR A 218 -15.41 30.92 31.16
N VAL A 219 -14.50 30.34 30.42
CA VAL A 219 -14.26 30.75 29.03
C VAL A 219 -15.50 30.41 28.18
N ASP A 220 -15.85 31.30 27.22
CA ASP A 220 -16.97 31.08 26.32
C ASP A 220 -16.66 30.04 25.26
N HIS A 221 -16.37 28.82 25.72
CA HIS A 221 -16.02 27.67 24.89
C HIS A 221 -16.25 26.35 25.66
N ILE A 222 -17.05 25.46 25.06
CA ILE A 222 -17.24 24.08 25.55
C ILE A 222 -16.38 23.15 24.72
N TYR A 223 -15.25 22.70 25.27
CA TYR A 223 -14.39 21.77 24.54
C TYR A 223 -15.08 20.42 24.39
N GLY A 224 -15.17 19.92 23.16
CA GLY A 224 -15.88 18.70 22.79
C GLY A 224 -17.26 18.93 22.17
N GLU A 225 -17.75 20.17 22.13
CA GLU A 225 -18.98 20.51 21.43
C GLU A 225 -18.81 20.37 19.92
N HIS A 226 -17.78 20.99 19.36
CA HIS A 226 -17.53 21.06 17.92
C HIS A 226 -16.25 20.36 17.48
N GLU A 227 -15.26 20.18 18.37
CA GLU A 227 -13.98 19.60 18.04
C GLU A 227 -14.15 18.23 17.41
N VAL A 228 -13.54 18.05 16.21
CA VAL A 228 -13.55 16.81 15.41
C VAL A 228 -14.95 16.19 15.22
N GLY A 229 -15.96 17.04 14.99
CA GLY A 229 -17.36 16.63 14.84
C GLY A 229 -18.09 16.38 16.16
N GLY A 230 -17.54 16.88 17.27
CA GLY A 230 -18.06 16.73 18.62
C GLY A 230 -17.65 15.43 19.30
N THR A 231 -17.76 15.43 20.63
CA THR A 231 -17.36 14.29 21.47
C THR A 231 -18.40 14.02 22.55
N SER A 232 -18.35 12.82 23.16
CA SER A 232 -19.23 12.48 24.30
C SER A 232 -18.69 12.99 25.64
N TRP A 233 -17.43 13.45 25.72
CA TRP A 233 -16.89 14.16 26.86
C TRP A 233 -16.82 15.65 26.54
N LEU A 234 -17.46 16.46 27.39
CA LEU A 234 -17.58 17.90 27.28
C LEU A 234 -16.85 18.53 28.46
N TYR A 235 -16.13 19.63 28.23
CA TYR A 235 -15.36 20.26 29.30
C TYR A 235 -15.70 21.75 29.39
N LEU A 236 -15.84 22.23 30.65
CA LEU A 236 -15.89 23.64 31.02
C LEU A 236 -14.61 24.00 31.77
N SER A 237 -14.07 25.17 31.53
CA SER A 237 -12.84 25.66 32.15
C SER A 237 -12.93 27.15 32.46
N ALA A 238 -12.20 27.59 33.47
CA ALA A 238 -12.00 29.03 33.75
C ALA A 238 -10.87 29.64 32.90
N VAL A 239 -9.99 28.82 32.38
CA VAL A 239 -8.83 29.23 31.55
C VAL A 239 -8.92 28.62 30.16
N PRO A 240 -8.27 29.23 29.14
CA PRO A 240 -8.24 28.67 27.79
C PRO A 240 -7.73 27.22 27.77
N PHE A 241 -8.33 26.37 26.94
CA PHE A 241 -7.97 24.95 26.86
C PHE A 241 -6.56 24.70 26.34
N ASP A 242 -5.99 25.66 25.57
CA ASP A 242 -4.59 25.62 25.12
C ASP A 242 -3.63 25.67 26.31
N ASP A 243 -3.93 26.46 27.36
CA ASP A 243 -3.14 26.57 28.58
C ASP A 243 -3.16 25.27 29.40
N LEU A 244 -4.22 24.48 29.26
CA LEU A 244 -4.39 23.15 29.84
C LEU A 244 -3.82 22.02 28.96
N LYS A 245 -3.10 22.37 27.89
CA LYS A 245 -2.53 21.43 26.91
C LYS A 245 -3.56 20.53 26.24
N PHE A 246 -4.80 21.00 26.04
CA PHE A 246 -5.72 20.36 25.14
C PHE A 246 -5.30 20.63 23.69
N VAL A 247 -5.48 19.66 22.80
CA VAL A 247 -5.13 19.84 21.38
C VAL A 247 -6.09 20.79 20.72
N LYS A 248 -5.58 21.80 20.04
CA LYS A 248 -6.40 22.71 19.22
C LYS A 248 -6.86 21.95 17.96
N LEU A 249 -8.14 21.70 17.89
CA LEU A 249 -8.77 20.91 16.84
C LEU A 249 -9.83 21.73 16.10
N GLY A 250 -9.99 21.47 14.81
CA GLY A 250 -11.09 22.03 14.03
C GLY A 250 -12.40 21.27 14.26
N SER A 251 -13.49 21.80 13.72
CA SER A 251 -14.82 21.19 13.82
C SER A 251 -15.01 19.97 12.91
N GLU A 252 -14.17 19.78 11.87
CA GLU A 252 -14.28 18.63 10.98
C GLU A 252 -13.72 17.36 11.60
N ALA A 253 -14.51 16.29 11.54
CA ALA A 253 -14.05 14.98 11.95
C ALA A 253 -13.04 14.40 10.92
N PRO A 254 -11.86 13.90 11.36
CA PRO A 254 -10.86 13.36 10.44
C PRO A 254 -11.35 12.24 9.51
N PRO A 255 -12.32 11.36 9.89
CA PRO A 255 -12.83 10.32 9.01
C PRO A 255 -13.60 10.83 7.80
N VAL A 256 -14.24 11.99 7.88
CA VAL A 256 -15.16 12.50 6.84
C VAL A 256 -14.49 12.49 5.46
N LEU A 257 -13.29 13.01 5.36
CA LEU A 257 -12.57 13.06 4.10
C LEU A 257 -12.10 11.67 3.63
N THR A 258 -11.55 10.86 4.54
CA THR A 258 -11.06 9.52 4.19
C THR A 258 -12.20 8.58 3.83
N GLU A 259 -13.32 8.63 4.55
CA GLU A 259 -14.52 7.85 4.25
C GLU A 259 -15.19 8.30 2.95
N ALA A 260 -15.21 9.61 2.67
CA ALA A 260 -15.73 10.12 1.40
C ALA A 260 -14.94 9.59 0.20
N ILE A 261 -13.60 9.58 0.28
CA ILE A 261 -12.72 8.98 -0.74
C ILE A 261 -13.00 7.47 -0.83
N GLN A 262 -13.03 6.79 0.32
CA GLN A 262 -13.25 5.35 0.43
C GLN A 262 -14.60 4.93 -0.17
N HIS A 263 -15.68 5.62 0.21
CA HIS A 263 -17.02 5.33 -0.30
C HIS A 263 -17.18 5.67 -1.77
N GLY A 264 -16.60 6.79 -2.24
CA GLY A 264 -16.66 7.19 -3.65
C GLY A 264 -15.95 6.22 -4.57
N VAL A 265 -14.84 5.63 -4.12
CA VAL A 265 -14.02 4.73 -4.94
C VAL A 265 -14.42 3.27 -4.77
N PHE A 266 -14.67 2.81 -3.52
CA PHE A 266 -14.73 1.36 -3.22
C PHE A 266 -16.09 0.83 -2.79
N LYS A 267 -16.92 1.61 -2.09
CA LYS A 267 -18.19 1.11 -1.53
C LYS A 267 -19.11 0.45 -2.55
N HIS A 268 -19.11 0.96 -3.78
CA HIS A 268 -19.96 0.45 -4.86
C HIS A 268 -19.17 -0.30 -5.94
N TRP A 269 -17.85 -0.46 -5.81
CA TRP A 269 -16.97 -1.08 -6.80
C TRP A 269 -17.03 -0.46 -8.21
N ILE A 270 -17.69 0.68 -8.37
CA ILE A 270 -17.89 1.35 -9.67
C ILE A 270 -16.56 1.78 -10.27
N ALA A 271 -15.69 2.41 -9.48
CA ALA A 271 -14.40 2.88 -9.97
C ALA A 271 -13.45 1.72 -10.33
N PRO A 272 -13.26 0.66 -9.50
CA PRO A 272 -12.50 -0.52 -9.89
C PRO A 272 -13.03 -1.23 -11.13
N ILE A 273 -14.35 -1.47 -11.20
CA ILE A 273 -14.97 -2.11 -12.35
C ILE A 273 -14.86 -1.22 -13.60
N GLY A 274 -15.06 0.09 -13.47
CA GLY A 274 -14.91 1.05 -14.55
C GLY A 274 -13.48 1.11 -15.09
N LEU A 275 -12.47 1.13 -14.22
CA LEU A 275 -11.07 1.10 -14.63
C LEU A 275 -10.72 -0.24 -15.30
N TYR A 276 -11.17 -1.36 -14.75
CA TYR A 276 -10.98 -2.67 -15.34
C TYR A 276 -11.59 -2.76 -16.74
N ALA A 277 -12.84 -2.29 -16.91
CA ALA A 277 -13.53 -2.27 -18.20
C ALA A 277 -12.83 -1.34 -19.20
N PHE A 278 -12.40 -0.15 -18.77
CA PHE A 278 -11.64 0.79 -19.60
C PHE A 278 -10.32 0.18 -20.08
N LEU A 279 -9.54 -0.41 -19.18
CA LEU A 279 -8.26 -1.04 -19.52
C LEU A 279 -8.47 -2.26 -20.44
N SER A 280 -9.52 -3.04 -20.22
CA SER A 280 -9.89 -4.16 -21.10
C SER A 280 -10.25 -3.69 -22.49
N ALA A 281 -11.06 -2.62 -22.60
CA ALA A 281 -11.40 -1.99 -23.88
C ALA A 281 -10.15 -1.41 -24.57
N ALA A 282 -9.29 -0.73 -23.82
CA ALA A 282 -8.03 -0.19 -24.34
C ALA A 282 -7.14 -1.31 -24.90
N SER A 283 -6.99 -2.42 -24.17
CA SER A 283 -6.22 -3.59 -24.62
C SER A 283 -6.79 -4.20 -25.91
N TRP A 284 -8.12 -4.33 -25.98
CA TRP A 284 -8.78 -4.84 -27.19
C TRP A 284 -8.59 -3.92 -28.41
N PHE A 285 -8.73 -2.60 -28.21
CA PHE A 285 -8.57 -1.59 -29.27
C PHE A 285 -7.13 -1.54 -29.79
N THR A 286 -6.15 -1.50 -28.90
CA THR A 286 -4.74 -1.45 -29.24
C THR A 286 -4.28 -2.76 -29.88
N GLY A 287 -4.79 -3.91 -29.42
CA GLY A 287 -4.54 -5.22 -30.00
C GLY A 287 -5.08 -5.35 -31.43
N ARG A 288 -6.29 -4.81 -31.72
CA ARG A 288 -6.81 -4.75 -33.09
C ARG A 288 -5.94 -3.91 -34.01
N ARG A 289 -5.49 -2.74 -33.54
CA ARG A 289 -4.58 -1.89 -34.33
C ARG A 289 -3.23 -2.56 -34.59
N ALA A 290 -2.65 -3.22 -33.59
CA ALA A 290 -1.40 -3.96 -33.74
C ALA A 290 -1.53 -5.07 -34.80
N LYS A 291 -2.63 -5.86 -34.76
CA LYS A 291 -2.92 -6.89 -35.77
C LYS A 291 -3.12 -6.29 -37.17
N ALA A 292 -3.82 -5.18 -37.30
CA ALA A 292 -4.03 -4.52 -38.59
C ALA A 292 -2.71 -3.98 -39.19
N HIS A 293 -1.81 -3.45 -38.35
CA HIS A 293 -0.47 -3.02 -38.79
C HIS A 293 0.38 -4.22 -39.22
N ALA A 294 0.33 -5.34 -38.50
CA ALA A 294 1.08 -6.55 -38.87
C ALA A 294 0.63 -7.11 -40.23
N ILE A 295 -0.70 -7.15 -40.48
CA ILE A 295 -1.25 -7.60 -41.77
C ILE A 295 -0.86 -6.62 -42.90
N ALA A 296 -0.84 -5.32 -42.66
CA ALA A 296 -0.42 -4.33 -43.67
C ALA A 296 1.06 -4.47 -44.03
N GLN A 297 1.94 -4.74 -43.05
CA GLN A 297 3.37 -4.97 -43.26
C GLN A 297 3.63 -6.30 -44.01
N ASP A 298 2.86 -7.36 -43.78
CA ASP A 298 2.96 -8.61 -44.53
C ASP A 298 2.58 -8.41 -45.99
N ASN A 299 1.51 -7.67 -46.25
CA ASN A 299 1.07 -7.35 -47.61
C ASN A 299 2.12 -6.48 -48.39
N ASP A 300 2.70 -5.48 -47.73
CA ASP A 300 3.80 -4.67 -48.34
C ASP A 300 5.04 -5.53 -48.63
N SER A 301 5.39 -6.47 -47.77
CA SER A 301 6.53 -7.36 -47.96
C SER A 301 6.31 -8.38 -49.09
N ASP A 302 5.08 -8.83 -49.32
CA ASP A 302 4.75 -9.70 -50.46
C ASP A 302 4.70 -8.93 -51.78
N GLU A 303 4.24 -7.66 -51.77
CA GLU A 303 4.28 -6.80 -52.96
C GLU A 303 5.71 -6.41 -53.39
N ASP A 304 6.62 -6.21 -52.42
CA ASP A 304 8.06 -5.99 -52.70
C ASP A 304 8.77 -7.27 -53.16
N ARG A 305 8.33 -8.47 -52.75
CA ARG A 305 8.84 -9.75 -53.28
C ARG A 305 8.48 -9.94 -54.76
N HIS A 306 7.30 -9.52 -55.17
CA HIS A 306 6.85 -9.62 -56.55
C HIS A 306 7.47 -8.54 -57.46
N LYS A 307 8.03 -7.47 -56.90
CA LYS A 307 8.70 -6.39 -57.65
C LYS A 307 10.21 -6.58 -57.79
N ARG A 308 10.83 -7.60 -57.15
CA ARG A 308 12.26 -7.92 -57.35
C ARG A 308 12.46 -8.63 -58.68
N PRO A 309 13.41 -8.20 -59.53
CA PRO A 309 13.79 -8.94 -60.72
C PRO A 309 14.33 -10.34 -60.28
N PRO A 310 14.08 -11.38 -61.09
CA PRO A 310 14.55 -12.74 -60.76
C PRO A 310 16.08 -12.75 -60.59
N ASP A 311 16.51 -13.43 -59.51
CA ASP A 311 17.94 -13.61 -59.22
C ASP A 311 18.53 -14.54 -60.30
N PRO A 312 19.61 -14.16 -61.02
CA PRO A 312 20.19 -14.99 -62.08
C PRO A 312 20.74 -16.34 -61.65
N ASN A 313 20.74 -16.63 -60.37
CA ASN A 313 21.28 -17.89 -59.79
C ASN A 313 20.22 -18.89 -59.29
N ASP A 314 18.92 -18.62 -59.53
CA ASP A 314 17.85 -19.57 -59.18
C ASP A 314 17.75 -20.65 -60.28
N HIS A 315 18.36 -21.78 -60.05
CA HIS A 315 18.23 -22.98 -60.88
C HIS A 315 16.91 -23.67 -60.57
N ASP A 316 16.07 -23.73 -61.58
CA ASP A 316 14.79 -24.37 -61.76
C ASP A 316 14.55 -25.67 -60.94
N ASP A 317 13.60 -25.62 -60.04
CA ASP A 317 12.79 -26.79 -59.64
C ASP A 317 11.44 -26.67 -60.37
N PRO A 318 10.94 -27.76 -61.03
CA PRO A 318 9.72 -27.68 -61.84
C PRO A 318 8.47 -27.49 -61.00
N PRO A 319 7.42 -26.78 -61.53
CA PRO A 319 6.21 -26.44 -60.81
C PRO A 319 5.33 -27.64 -60.52
N THR A 320 4.95 -27.86 -59.28
CA THR A 320 3.88 -28.78 -58.88
C THR A 320 2.53 -28.18 -59.28
N PRO A 321 1.60 -28.96 -59.88
CA PRO A 321 0.32 -28.47 -60.34
C PRO A 321 -0.63 -28.21 -59.19
N SER A 322 -1.32 -27.05 -59.26
CA SER A 322 -2.41 -26.65 -58.36
C SER A 322 -3.67 -27.51 -58.62
N PRO A 323 -4.44 -27.90 -57.61
CA PRO A 323 -5.77 -28.49 -57.79
C PRO A 323 -6.79 -27.40 -58.02
N SER A 324 -7.35 -27.37 -59.24
CA SER A 324 -8.52 -26.61 -59.60
C SER A 324 -9.78 -27.27 -59.11
N THR A 325 -10.64 -26.49 -58.51
CA THR A 325 -12.14 -26.53 -58.46
C THR A 325 -12.89 -27.65 -59.18
N LEU A 326 -13.74 -28.33 -58.43
CA LEU A 326 -15.05 -28.93 -58.78
C LEU A 326 -15.55 -29.56 -57.48
N GLY A 327 -16.74 -29.27 -56.90
CA GLY A 327 -18.03 -29.35 -57.52
C GLY A 327 -18.86 -30.23 -56.59
N GLU A 328 -19.93 -29.73 -56.10
CA GLU A 328 -20.91 -30.34 -55.18
C GLU A 328 -21.39 -31.77 -55.63
N GLY A 329 -21.75 -32.62 -54.67
CA GLY A 329 -22.52 -33.81 -54.91
C GLY A 329 -22.73 -34.70 -53.67
N TRP A 330 -23.97 -34.69 -53.22
CA TRP A 330 -24.55 -35.54 -52.18
C TRP A 330 -24.56 -37.02 -52.54
N GLY A 331 -24.41 -37.91 -51.54
CA GLY A 331 -24.74 -39.34 -51.73
C GLY A 331 -24.40 -40.23 -50.55
N GLU A 332 -25.41 -40.62 -49.80
CA GLU A 332 -25.41 -41.67 -48.77
C GLU A 332 -25.05 -43.06 -49.34
N GLY A 333 -24.46 -43.91 -48.52
CA GLY A 333 -24.40 -45.35 -48.88
C GLY A 333 -23.51 -46.17 -47.97
N SER A 334 -24.13 -46.98 -47.21
CA SER A 334 -23.71 -47.95 -46.20
C SER A 334 -22.99 -49.22 -46.75
N PHE A 335 -22.52 -50.03 -45.78
CA PHE A 335 -22.16 -51.46 -45.76
C PHE A 335 -20.71 -51.80 -46.18
N SER A 336 -20.02 -52.53 -45.42
CA SER A 336 -20.01 -53.79 -44.73
C SER A 336 -18.64 -54.51 -44.87
N ALA A 337 -18.20 -54.93 -43.80
CA ALA A 337 -17.32 -56.02 -43.39
C ALA A 337 -16.68 -57.04 -44.38
N THR A 338 -15.59 -57.56 -43.96
CA THR A 338 -15.08 -58.95 -43.97
C THR A 338 -13.98 -59.32 -45.00
N ALA A 339 -12.92 -59.82 -44.49
CA ALA A 339 -12.24 -61.10 -44.59
C ALA A 339 -10.71 -60.99 -44.79
N ILE A 340 -9.95 -61.39 -43.81
CA ILE A 340 -9.27 -62.69 -43.55
C ILE A 340 -8.07 -63.00 -44.48
N ALA A 341 -6.90 -63.03 -43.85
CA ALA A 341 -5.76 -63.98 -43.83
C ALA A 341 -5.12 -64.49 -45.17
N THR A 342 -3.81 -64.40 -45.26
CA THR A 342 -2.93 -65.56 -45.04
C THR A 342 -1.45 -65.23 -45.34
N LEU A 343 -0.57 -65.62 -44.41
CA LEU A 343 0.74 -66.22 -44.46
C LEU A 343 1.67 -66.07 -45.69
N SER A 344 2.94 -65.59 -45.51
CA SER A 344 4.06 -66.50 -45.63
C SER A 344 5.44 -65.83 -45.38
N ARG A 345 6.26 -66.53 -44.67
CA ARG A 345 7.69 -66.34 -44.30
C ARG A 345 8.56 -65.93 -45.48
N THR A 346 9.62 -65.14 -45.24
CA THR A 346 11.05 -65.58 -45.33
C THR A 346 12.02 -64.46 -44.91
N GLN A 347 13.18 -64.86 -44.49
CA GLN A 347 14.27 -64.31 -43.73
C GLN A 347 15.12 -63.16 -44.38
N PRO A 348 16.23 -62.70 -43.72
CA PRO A 348 16.59 -61.31 -43.49
C PRO A 348 17.74 -60.80 -44.38
N VAL A 349 17.81 -59.53 -44.65
CA VAL A 349 19.00 -58.83 -45.16
C VAL A 349 19.23 -57.56 -44.39
N SER A 350 20.47 -57.41 -43.96
CA SER A 350 21.02 -56.28 -43.13
C SER A 350 21.05 -54.89 -43.83
N PRO A 351 21.43 -53.82 -43.10
CA PRO A 351 20.71 -52.53 -43.19
C PRO A 351 21.37 -51.52 -44.12
N ALA A 352 20.54 -50.87 -44.88
CA ALA A 352 20.92 -49.61 -45.52
C ALA A 352 19.98 -48.49 -45.07
N SER A 353 20.56 -47.40 -44.70
CA SER A 353 20.00 -46.18 -44.19
C SER A 353 18.69 -45.71 -44.87
N CYS A 354 17.63 -45.53 -44.07
CA CYS A 354 16.39 -44.90 -44.51
C CYS A 354 16.27 -43.52 -43.87
N PRO A 355 15.96 -42.47 -44.62
CA PRO A 355 15.73 -41.15 -44.07
C PRO A 355 14.39 -41.10 -43.39
N THR A 356 14.37 -40.62 -42.15
CA THR A 356 13.20 -40.37 -41.34
C THR A 356 12.32 -39.30 -41.99
N THR A 357 11.17 -39.69 -42.48
CA THR A 357 10.06 -38.78 -42.83
C THR A 357 9.44 -38.26 -41.53
N GLU A 358 9.82 -37.06 -41.14
CA GLU A 358 9.07 -36.27 -40.14
C GLU A 358 7.68 -35.92 -40.72
N ARG A 359 6.64 -36.41 -40.06
CA ARG A 359 5.28 -35.93 -40.27
C ARG A 359 5.21 -34.45 -39.88
N ARG A 360 5.14 -33.60 -40.88
CA ARG A 360 4.82 -32.18 -40.74
C ARG A 360 3.46 -32.05 -40.04
N ALA A 361 3.49 -31.73 -38.75
CA ALA A 361 2.33 -31.20 -38.08
C ALA A 361 1.94 -29.88 -38.78
N GLN A 362 0.72 -29.76 -39.22
CA GLN A 362 0.18 -28.52 -39.79
C GLN A 362 0.37 -27.42 -38.76
N SER A 363 1.32 -26.53 -39.00
CA SER A 363 1.55 -25.34 -38.21
C SER A 363 0.48 -24.31 -38.64
N PHE A 364 -0.31 -23.87 -37.68
CA PHE A 364 -1.03 -22.61 -37.80
C PHE A 364 -0.05 -21.50 -38.21
N PRO A 365 -0.49 -20.48 -38.99
CA PRO A 365 0.40 -19.41 -39.43
C PRO A 365 1.03 -18.76 -38.21
N LYS A 366 2.35 -18.85 -38.11
CA LYS A 366 3.16 -18.15 -37.10
C LYS A 366 2.99 -16.66 -37.38
N ALA A 367 2.40 -15.94 -36.42
CA ALA A 367 2.56 -14.50 -36.37
C ALA A 367 4.07 -14.19 -36.47
N HIS A 368 4.46 -13.28 -37.36
CA HIS A 368 5.84 -12.85 -37.47
C HIS A 368 6.29 -12.29 -36.14
N HIS A 369 6.99 -13.10 -35.34
CA HIS A 369 7.78 -12.64 -34.22
C HIS A 369 9.02 -11.99 -34.83
N HIS A 370 9.19 -10.69 -34.58
CA HIS A 370 10.54 -10.10 -34.66
C HIS A 370 11.48 -11.01 -33.86
N ASP A 371 12.65 -11.33 -34.41
CA ASP A 371 13.66 -12.26 -33.89
C ASP A 371 14.08 -11.94 -32.44
N HIS A 372 13.19 -12.21 -31.48
CA HIS A 372 13.53 -12.21 -30.07
C HIS A 372 13.89 -13.67 -29.72
N GLU A 373 15.18 -13.91 -29.51
CA GLU A 373 15.61 -15.20 -28.96
C GLU A 373 14.81 -15.47 -27.66
N PRO A 374 14.28 -16.70 -27.48
CA PRO A 374 13.48 -17.04 -26.29
C PRO A 374 14.31 -16.82 -25.02
N ALA A 375 13.67 -16.31 -23.97
CA ALA A 375 14.33 -16.12 -22.69
C ALA A 375 14.91 -17.43 -22.17
N ALA A 376 16.09 -17.39 -21.58
CA ALA A 376 16.80 -18.57 -21.11
C ALA A 376 17.37 -18.37 -19.69
N ALA A 377 17.50 -19.46 -18.95
CA ALA A 377 18.21 -19.47 -17.67
C ALA A 377 19.69 -19.06 -17.88
N VAL A 378 20.26 -18.34 -16.92
CA VAL A 378 21.63 -17.84 -17.02
C VAL A 378 22.59 -18.90 -16.50
N ASP A 379 23.41 -19.47 -17.40
CA ASP A 379 24.45 -20.45 -17.01
C ASP A 379 25.63 -19.71 -16.33
N ARG A 380 25.52 -19.50 -15.04
CA ARG A 380 26.55 -18.87 -14.18
C ARG A 380 26.53 -19.47 -12.79
N LYS A 381 27.70 -19.54 -12.16
CA LYS A 381 27.83 -19.98 -10.76
C LYS A 381 26.95 -19.08 -9.88
N LEU A 382 26.05 -19.70 -9.11
CA LEU A 382 25.18 -18.99 -8.17
C LEU A 382 26.01 -18.32 -7.04
N LEU A 383 26.88 -19.11 -6.42
CA LEU A 383 27.69 -18.70 -5.28
C LEU A 383 28.89 -17.86 -5.75
N THR A 384 28.78 -16.56 -5.53
CA THR A 384 29.83 -15.56 -5.76
C THR A 384 30.12 -14.83 -4.44
N PRO A 385 31.25 -14.12 -4.28
CA PRO A 385 31.51 -13.35 -3.05
C PRO A 385 30.37 -12.40 -2.67
N GLY A 386 29.74 -11.73 -3.65
CA GLY A 386 28.59 -10.86 -3.39
C GLY A 386 27.36 -11.62 -2.89
N VAL A 387 27.13 -12.85 -3.35
CA VAL A 387 26.03 -13.71 -2.87
C VAL A 387 26.28 -14.15 -1.43
N TRP A 388 27.53 -14.43 -1.03
CA TRP A 388 27.86 -14.74 0.36
C TRP A 388 27.57 -13.56 1.31
N VAL A 389 27.84 -12.33 0.86
CA VAL A 389 27.45 -11.12 1.60
C VAL A 389 25.93 -11.03 1.78
N LEU A 390 25.16 -11.26 0.69
CA LEU A 390 23.70 -11.28 0.77
C LEU A 390 23.19 -12.37 1.73
N ILE A 391 23.78 -13.57 1.69
CA ILE A 391 23.42 -14.67 2.61
C ILE A 391 23.68 -14.23 4.07
N ALA A 392 24.85 -13.64 4.35
CA ALA A 392 25.15 -13.15 5.69
C ALA A 392 24.16 -12.10 6.17
N MET A 393 23.78 -11.15 5.31
CA MET A 393 22.75 -10.14 5.61
C MET A 393 21.38 -10.76 5.87
N VAL A 394 20.98 -11.76 5.05
CA VAL A 394 19.71 -12.49 5.24
C VAL A 394 19.72 -13.22 6.59
N LEU A 395 20.79 -13.94 6.90
CA LEU A 395 20.91 -14.67 8.18
C LEU A 395 20.86 -13.69 9.39
N THR A 396 21.51 -12.54 9.27
CA THR A 396 21.44 -11.48 10.27
C THR A 396 20.00 -10.97 10.43
N GLY A 397 19.33 -10.64 9.33
CA GLY A 397 17.94 -10.18 9.36
C GLY A 397 16.98 -11.22 9.93
N VAL A 398 17.15 -12.50 9.59
CA VAL A 398 16.36 -13.59 10.15
C VAL A 398 16.63 -13.74 11.67
N ALA A 399 17.88 -13.67 12.11
CA ALA A 399 18.22 -13.77 13.52
C ALA A 399 17.56 -12.64 14.35
N PHE A 400 17.66 -11.39 13.88
CA PHE A 400 16.99 -10.25 14.52
C PHE A 400 15.45 -10.33 14.40
N GLY A 401 14.91 -10.83 13.30
CA GLY A 401 13.48 -11.09 13.15
C GLY A 401 12.98 -12.12 14.14
N LEU A 402 13.67 -13.25 14.30
CA LEU A 402 13.33 -14.26 15.31
C LEU A 402 13.45 -13.67 16.74
N TYR A 403 14.49 -12.93 17.01
CA TYR A 403 14.66 -12.22 18.29
C TYR A 403 13.46 -11.31 18.58
N ARG A 404 12.98 -10.55 17.57
CA ARG A 404 11.79 -9.70 17.69
C ARG A 404 10.53 -10.51 18.09
N PHE A 405 10.31 -11.67 17.51
CA PHE A 405 9.13 -12.50 17.85
C PHE A 405 9.23 -13.15 19.23
N LEU A 406 10.45 -13.35 19.76
CA LEU A 406 10.67 -13.94 21.07
C LEU A 406 10.56 -12.92 22.21
N VAL A 407 11.09 -11.69 22.02
CA VAL A 407 11.19 -10.68 23.10
C VAL A 407 10.21 -9.51 22.96
N GLY A 408 9.49 -9.41 21.83
CA GLY A 408 8.46 -8.39 21.61
C GLY A 408 8.98 -7.05 21.07
N LEU A 409 8.03 -6.13 20.84
CA LEU A 409 8.29 -4.84 20.21
C LEU A 409 9.13 -3.89 21.10
N GLN A 410 8.85 -3.84 22.39
CA GLN A 410 9.51 -2.89 23.28
C GLN A 410 11.03 -3.06 23.33
N ALA A 411 11.52 -4.30 23.33
CA ALA A 411 12.94 -4.59 23.42
C ALA A 411 13.68 -4.48 22.06
N THR A 412 12.95 -4.48 20.95
CA THR A 412 13.53 -4.59 19.61
C THR A 412 13.34 -3.36 18.75
N THR A 413 12.43 -2.47 19.13
CA THR A 413 12.10 -1.25 18.37
C THR A 413 12.19 -0.02 19.27
N ASN A 414 12.31 1.15 18.64
CA ASN A 414 12.18 2.42 19.31
C ASN A 414 10.75 2.98 19.20
N LEU A 415 9.78 2.13 18.88
CA LEU A 415 8.37 2.49 18.87
C LEU A 415 7.87 2.77 20.28
N ASP A 416 7.03 3.78 20.42
CA ASP A 416 6.45 4.20 21.69
C ASP A 416 4.97 4.60 21.56
N GLN A 417 4.39 5.14 22.61
CA GLN A 417 3.00 5.59 22.60
C GLN A 417 2.77 6.78 21.65
N GLN A 418 3.82 7.49 21.28
CA GLN A 418 3.76 8.68 20.43
C GLN A 418 4.08 8.33 18.98
N HIS A 419 4.99 7.39 18.75
CA HIS A 419 5.43 6.93 17.45
C HIS A 419 5.05 5.45 17.26
N PRO A 420 3.76 5.16 16.95
CA PRO A 420 3.28 3.78 16.78
C PRO A 420 3.77 3.10 15.51
N TRP A 421 4.20 3.86 14.51
CA TRP A 421 4.77 3.40 13.25
C TRP A 421 6.18 3.94 13.05
N GLY A 422 7.07 3.12 12.50
CA GLY A 422 8.48 3.42 12.32
C GLY A 422 9.04 2.95 10.99
N LEU A 423 10.30 2.50 11.00
CA LEU A 423 11.04 2.12 9.80
C LEU A 423 10.34 1.03 8.99
N TRP A 424 9.78 0.00 9.62
CA TRP A 424 9.14 -1.11 8.91
C TRP A 424 7.95 -0.67 8.09
N ILE A 425 7.10 0.24 8.62
CA ILE A 425 5.98 0.79 7.83
C ILE A 425 6.49 1.71 6.72
N ALA A 426 7.48 2.55 6.96
CA ALA A 426 7.99 3.48 5.96
C ALA A 426 8.79 2.79 4.85
N MET A 427 9.69 1.88 5.22
CA MET A 427 10.63 1.23 4.28
C MET A 427 10.04 -0.03 3.67
N ASP A 428 9.66 -1.00 4.50
CA ASP A 428 9.26 -2.31 4.01
C ASP A 428 7.85 -2.27 3.40
N VAL A 429 6.91 -1.56 4.06
CA VAL A 429 5.53 -1.42 3.58
C VAL A 429 5.43 -0.31 2.53
N GLY A 430 5.70 0.93 2.89
CA GLY A 430 5.49 2.09 2.04
C GLY A 430 6.39 2.13 0.82
N SER A 431 7.70 1.90 0.99
CA SER A 431 8.68 1.93 -0.10
C SER A 431 8.67 0.64 -0.91
N GLY A 432 8.59 -0.55 -0.25
CA GLY A 432 8.59 -1.84 -0.93
C GLY A 432 7.46 -1.96 -1.96
N ILE A 433 6.24 -1.57 -1.57
CA ILE A 433 5.07 -1.55 -2.45
C ILE A 433 5.27 -0.56 -3.62
N ALA A 434 5.80 0.64 -3.37
CA ALA A 434 6.01 1.64 -4.42
C ALA A 434 7.05 1.16 -5.45
N LEU A 435 8.17 0.58 -5.00
CA LEU A 435 9.25 0.06 -5.86
C LEU A 435 8.77 -1.13 -6.72
N ALA A 436 7.84 -1.93 -6.21
CA ALA A 436 7.19 -3.00 -6.96
C ALA A 436 6.28 -2.50 -8.10
N GLY A 437 5.97 -1.20 -8.13
CA GLY A 437 5.14 -0.57 -9.17
C GLY A 437 5.65 -0.74 -10.61
N GLY A 438 6.92 -1.10 -10.81
CA GLY A 438 7.48 -1.41 -12.13
C GLY A 438 6.75 -2.53 -12.86
N GLY A 439 6.20 -3.52 -12.14
CA GLY A 439 5.49 -4.65 -12.74
C GLY A 439 4.23 -4.20 -13.47
N PHE A 440 3.32 -3.49 -12.79
CA PHE A 440 2.05 -3.09 -13.40
C PHE A 440 2.20 -2.07 -14.54
N ILE A 441 3.15 -1.12 -14.44
CA ILE A 441 3.40 -0.16 -15.51
C ILE A 441 3.97 -0.87 -16.73
N THR A 442 4.95 -1.76 -16.53
CA THR A 442 5.52 -2.53 -17.63
C THR A 442 4.48 -3.45 -18.26
N ALA A 443 3.64 -4.11 -17.44
CA ALA A 443 2.53 -4.92 -17.93
C ALA A 443 1.55 -4.07 -18.76
N ALA A 444 1.21 -2.87 -18.31
CA ALA A 444 0.35 -1.95 -19.07
C ALA A 444 0.99 -1.56 -20.41
N ILE A 445 2.28 -1.16 -20.42
CA ILE A 445 2.99 -0.75 -21.65
C ILE A 445 3.06 -1.90 -22.66
N VAL A 446 3.40 -3.11 -22.19
CA VAL A 446 3.66 -4.26 -23.06
C VAL A 446 2.36 -4.93 -23.51
N HIS A 447 1.45 -5.22 -22.57
CA HIS A 447 0.30 -6.08 -22.82
C HIS A 447 -1.01 -5.29 -23.08
N ILE A 448 -1.22 -4.13 -22.42
CA ILE A 448 -2.42 -3.32 -22.65
C ILE A 448 -2.24 -2.40 -23.85
N PHE A 449 -1.07 -1.72 -23.95
CA PHE A 449 -0.77 -0.82 -25.06
C PHE A 449 -0.02 -1.50 -26.22
N HIS A 450 0.23 -2.83 -26.16
CA HIS A 450 0.84 -3.66 -27.21
C HIS A 450 2.14 -3.08 -27.75
N ARG A 451 3.03 -2.59 -26.86
CA ARG A 451 4.36 -2.12 -27.23
C ARG A 451 5.37 -3.27 -27.16
N GLU A 452 5.33 -4.16 -28.16
CA GLU A 452 6.10 -5.40 -28.21
C GLU A 452 7.61 -5.21 -28.04
N HIS A 453 8.14 -4.07 -28.49
CA HIS A 453 9.56 -3.70 -28.32
C HIS A 453 10.06 -3.81 -26.87
N TYR A 454 9.18 -3.63 -25.88
CA TYR A 454 9.52 -3.71 -24.45
C TYR A 454 9.24 -5.09 -23.82
N HIS A 455 8.87 -6.09 -24.62
CA HIS A 455 8.59 -7.44 -24.11
C HIS A 455 9.81 -8.07 -23.40
N ALA A 456 11.01 -7.71 -23.82
CA ALA A 456 12.28 -8.19 -23.24
C ALA A 456 12.39 -7.91 -21.71
N VAL A 457 11.82 -6.81 -21.22
CA VAL A 457 11.89 -6.43 -19.80
C VAL A 457 10.69 -6.92 -18.98
N ALA A 458 9.62 -7.42 -19.60
CA ALA A 458 8.37 -7.76 -18.94
C ALA A 458 8.52 -8.85 -17.86
N ARG A 459 9.24 -9.96 -18.17
CA ARG A 459 9.46 -11.07 -17.22
C ARG A 459 10.27 -10.62 -16.01
N SER A 460 11.29 -9.76 -16.20
CA SER A 460 12.11 -9.23 -15.12
C SER A 460 11.31 -8.23 -14.26
N ALA A 461 10.47 -7.40 -14.88
CA ALA A 461 9.59 -6.48 -14.18
C ALA A 461 8.56 -7.23 -13.30
N LEU A 462 7.93 -8.28 -13.86
CA LEU A 462 7.00 -9.14 -13.11
C LEU A 462 7.69 -9.80 -11.91
N LEU A 463 8.87 -10.40 -12.11
CA LEU A 463 9.63 -11.01 -11.02
C LEU A 463 9.98 -9.99 -9.93
N THR A 464 10.46 -8.79 -10.31
CA THR A 464 10.83 -7.74 -9.35
C THR A 464 9.62 -7.29 -8.54
N ALA A 465 8.47 -7.13 -9.20
CA ALA A 465 7.21 -6.78 -8.54
C ALA A 465 6.75 -7.87 -7.56
N LEU A 466 6.69 -9.12 -8.02
CA LEU A 466 6.31 -10.25 -7.17
C LEU A 466 7.20 -10.37 -5.93
N LEU A 467 8.51 -10.22 -6.08
CA LEU A 467 9.44 -10.27 -4.94
C LEU A 467 9.23 -9.09 -4.00
N GLY A 468 8.99 -7.87 -4.52
CA GLY A 468 8.68 -6.70 -3.71
C GLY A 468 7.46 -6.95 -2.82
N TYR A 469 6.36 -7.46 -3.37
CA TYR A 469 5.16 -7.80 -2.59
C TYR A 469 5.35 -9.02 -1.68
N THR A 470 6.13 -10.02 -2.09
CA THR A 470 6.41 -11.20 -1.26
C THR A 470 7.18 -10.81 0.00
N PHE A 471 8.21 -9.97 -0.13
CA PHE A 471 9.03 -9.54 1.01
C PHE A 471 8.40 -8.41 1.84
N TYR A 472 7.35 -7.75 1.34
CA TYR A 472 6.49 -6.88 2.12
C TYR A 472 5.81 -7.63 3.29
N VAL A 473 5.33 -8.85 3.08
CA VAL A 473 4.58 -9.61 4.09
C VAL A 473 5.40 -9.87 5.36
N PRO A 474 6.65 -10.37 5.31
CA PRO A 474 7.49 -10.50 6.51
C PRO A 474 7.79 -9.16 7.21
N GLY A 475 7.98 -8.06 6.45
CA GLY A 475 8.14 -6.72 7.02
C GLY A 475 6.91 -6.28 7.80
N LEU A 476 5.71 -6.48 7.24
CA LEU A 476 4.45 -6.22 7.94
C LEU A 476 4.29 -7.10 9.19
N LEU A 477 4.61 -8.40 9.10
CA LEU A 477 4.56 -9.30 10.25
C LEU A 477 5.49 -8.86 11.38
N ALA A 478 6.68 -8.36 11.05
CA ALA A 478 7.62 -7.83 12.04
C ALA A 478 7.04 -6.61 12.78
N ASP A 479 6.27 -5.76 12.10
CA ASP A 479 5.63 -4.59 12.69
C ASP A 479 4.39 -4.94 13.54
N LEU A 480 3.60 -5.94 13.12
CA LEU A 480 2.36 -6.29 13.81
C LEU A 480 2.60 -6.80 15.22
N GLY A 481 1.95 -6.19 16.20
CA GLY A 481 2.06 -6.63 17.59
C GLY A 481 1.41 -7.98 17.86
N ARG A 482 0.30 -8.26 17.19
CA ARG A 482 -0.43 -9.57 17.25
C ARG A 482 -0.37 -10.23 15.88
N TRP A 483 0.84 -10.49 15.41
CA TRP A 483 1.15 -11.03 14.09
C TRP A 483 0.39 -12.32 13.74
N TYR A 484 0.11 -13.16 14.71
CA TYR A 484 -0.66 -14.40 14.56
C TYR A 484 -2.14 -14.17 14.19
N ASN A 485 -2.66 -12.96 14.33
CA ASN A 485 -4.00 -12.56 13.92
C ASN A 485 -4.04 -11.94 12.49
N LEU A 486 -2.94 -11.98 11.72
CA LEU A 486 -2.89 -11.42 10.35
C LEU A 486 -3.98 -11.99 9.42
N TRP A 487 -4.47 -13.20 9.70
CA TRP A 487 -5.54 -13.83 8.93
C TRP A 487 -6.95 -13.26 9.21
N HIS A 488 -7.18 -12.50 10.28
CA HIS A 488 -8.49 -11.95 10.63
C HIS A 488 -9.14 -11.12 9.51
N PRO A 489 -8.42 -10.25 8.77
CA PRO A 489 -9.01 -9.53 7.65
C PRO A 489 -9.53 -10.40 6.51
N THR A 490 -9.17 -11.68 6.44
CA THR A 490 -9.70 -12.61 5.43
C THR A 490 -11.13 -13.06 5.73
N LEU A 491 -11.61 -12.88 6.98
CA LEU A 491 -12.94 -13.26 7.39
C LEU A 491 -13.95 -12.14 7.10
N PRO A 492 -15.02 -12.38 6.32
CA PRO A 492 -16.02 -11.37 5.98
C PRO A 492 -16.67 -10.68 7.20
N MET A 493 -16.85 -11.42 8.31
CA MET A 493 -17.44 -10.89 9.55
C MET A 493 -16.56 -9.85 10.27
N MET A 494 -15.29 -9.72 9.87
CA MET A 494 -14.33 -8.75 10.42
C MET A 494 -14.04 -7.61 9.45
N TRP A 495 -14.70 -7.56 8.31
CA TRP A 495 -14.46 -6.51 7.32
C TRP A 495 -14.95 -5.16 7.81
N GLN A 496 -14.06 -4.18 7.78
CA GLN A 496 -14.36 -2.79 8.08
C GLN A 496 -14.18 -1.93 6.83
N GLY A 497 -15.26 -1.78 6.08
CA GLY A 497 -15.25 -1.11 4.78
C GLY A 497 -14.88 0.38 4.82
N ASN A 498 -14.91 1.03 5.99
CA ASN A 498 -14.49 2.41 6.15
C ASN A 498 -12.98 2.54 6.35
N SER A 499 -12.28 1.43 6.63
CA SER A 499 -10.83 1.46 6.89
C SER A 499 -10.03 1.44 5.60
N VAL A 500 -9.26 2.50 5.38
CA VAL A 500 -8.28 2.58 4.29
C VAL A 500 -7.26 1.45 4.37
N LEU A 501 -6.81 1.10 5.58
CA LEU A 501 -5.86 0.01 5.77
C LEU A 501 -6.44 -1.36 5.40
N PHE A 502 -7.76 -1.56 5.59
CA PHE A 502 -8.45 -2.78 5.14
C PHE A 502 -8.37 -2.92 3.62
N GLU A 503 -8.67 -1.85 2.90
CA GLU A 503 -8.61 -1.83 1.44
C GLU A 503 -7.20 -2.12 0.93
N VAL A 504 -6.18 -1.41 1.46
CA VAL A 504 -4.77 -1.66 1.10
C VAL A 504 -4.41 -3.13 1.31
N GLY A 505 -4.77 -3.68 2.48
CA GLY A 505 -4.48 -5.08 2.82
C GLY A 505 -5.15 -6.08 1.88
N MET A 506 -6.44 -5.90 1.58
CA MET A 506 -7.19 -6.78 0.68
C MET A 506 -6.70 -6.70 -0.76
N CYS A 507 -6.47 -5.49 -1.28
CA CYS A 507 -5.95 -5.30 -2.63
C CYS A 507 -4.55 -5.92 -2.79
N VAL A 508 -3.65 -5.72 -1.82
CA VAL A 508 -2.31 -6.32 -1.84
C VAL A 508 -2.38 -7.85 -1.79
N MET A 509 -3.23 -8.40 -0.92
CA MET A 509 -3.40 -9.86 -0.81
C MET A 509 -3.89 -10.47 -2.14
N ILE A 510 -4.91 -9.89 -2.76
CA ILE A 510 -5.44 -10.39 -4.04
C ILE A 510 -4.39 -10.20 -5.14
N TYR A 511 -3.73 -9.04 -5.20
CA TYR A 511 -2.73 -8.74 -6.23
C TYR A 511 -1.51 -9.66 -6.13
N LEU A 512 -1.04 -9.97 -4.93
CA LEU A 512 0.05 -10.92 -4.72
C LEU A 512 -0.30 -12.31 -5.29
N ASN A 513 -1.53 -12.80 -5.05
CA ASN A 513 -1.99 -14.05 -5.63
C ASN A 513 -2.06 -14.00 -7.16
N VAL A 514 -2.53 -12.89 -7.73
CA VAL A 514 -2.53 -12.66 -9.19
C VAL A 514 -1.11 -12.77 -9.75
N GLN A 515 -0.13 -12.11 -9.13
CA GLN A 515 1.27 -12.15 -9.56
C GLN A 515 1.89 -13.55 -9.49
N TYR A 516 1.55 -14.38 -8.48
CA TYR A 516 1.99 -15.77 -8.44
C TYR A 516 1.42 -16.56 -9.61
N VAL A 517 0.15 -16.35 -9.98
CA VAL A 517 -0.44 -16.99 -11.16
C VAL A 517 0.19 -16.49 -12.45
N GLU A 518 0.52 -15.20 -12.56
CA GLU A 518 1.23 -14.60 -13.71
C GLU A 518 2.64 -15.15 -13.88
N LEU A 519 3.36 -15.51 -12.79
CA LEU A 519 4.68 -16.13 -12.86
C LEU A 519 4.61 -17.63 -13.19
N THR A 520 3.49 -18.29 -12.93
CA THR A 520 3.33 -19.75 -13.09
C THR A 520 3.69 -20.27 -14.49
N PRO A 521 3.31 -19.61 -15.62
CA PRO A 521 3.74 -20.07 -16.96
C PRO A 521 5.25 -20.12 -17.11
N ILE A 522 5.98 -19.15 -16.56
CA ILE A 522 7.46 -19.09 -16.64
C ILE A 522 8.10 -20.26 -15.87
N ILE A 523 7.53 -20.61 -14.72
CA ILE A 523 7.97 -21.76 -13.93
C ILE A 523 7.64 -23.06 -14.68
N CYS A 524 6.43 -23.19 -15.23
CA CYS A 524 5.99 -24.35 -15.98
C CYS A 524 6.82 -24.56 -17.25
N GLU A 525 7.19 -23.50 -17.97
CA GLU A 525 8.11 -23.54 -19.11
C GLU A 525 9.43 -24.25 -18.73
N ARG A 526 10.00 -23.91 -17.58
CA ARG A 526 11.22 -24.55 -17.07
C ARG A 526 11.01 -26.02 -16.66
N LEU A 527 9.91 -26.30 -15.93
CA LEU A 527 9.58 -27.66 -15.48
C LEU A 527 9.28 -28.59 -16.66
N ALA A 528 8.69 -28.07 -17.73
CA ALA A 528 8.41 -28.83 -18.95
C ALA A 528 9.69 -29.27 -19.70
N GLN A 529 10.85 -28.64 -19.44
CA GLN A 529 12.16 -29.00 -19.99
C GLN A 529 12.86 -30.14 -19.21
N LEU A 530 12.33 -30.53 -18.03
CA LEU A 530 12.91 -31.59 -17.21
C LEU A 530 12.55 -32.98 -17.77
N THR A 531 13.49 -33.62 -18.48
CA THR A 531 13.26 -34.87 -19.18
C THR A 531 13.13 -36.11 -18.27
N GLY A 532 13.59 -36.02 -17.01
CA GLY A 532 13.57 -37.13 -16.05
C GLY A 532 12.25 -37.44 -15.36
N PHE A 533 11.22 -36.58 -15.49
CA PHE A 533 9.97 -36.66 -14.71
C PHE A 533 8.72 -36.47 -15.58
N PRO A 534 8.27 -37.50 -16.32
CA PRO A 534 7.18 -37.36 -17.32
C PRO A 534 5.84 -36.86 -16.71
N ARG A 535 5.53 -37.26 -15.47
CA ARG A 535 4.30 -36.78 -14.78
C ARG A 535 4.38 -35.30 -14.51
N ILE A 536 5.51 -34.77 -14.02
CA ILE A 536 5.71 -33.33 -13.74
C ILE A 536 5.61 -32.54 -15.04
N THR A 537 6.24 -32.99 -16.11
CA THR A 537 6.20 -32.38 -17.44
C THR A 537 4.77 -32.29 -17.99
N THR A 538 3.97 -33.35 -17.84
CA THR A 538 2.57 -33.36 -18.30
C THR A 538 1.70 -32.37 -17.50
N TRP A 539 1.84 -32.37 -16.17
CA TRP A 539 1.14 -31.43 -15.32
C TRP A 539 1.56 -29.97 -15.58
N ALA A 540 2.86 -29.71 -15.75
CA ALA A 540 3.39 -28.40 -16.06
C ALA A 540 2.77 -27.82 -17.34
N ARG A 541 2.74 -28.60 -18.43
CA ARG A 541 2.09 -28.19 -19.70
C ARG A 541 0.59 -27.91 -19.55
N LYS A 542 -0.13 -28.69 -18.73
CA LYS A 542 -1.55 -28.48 -18.48
C LYS A 542 -1.80 -27.18 -17.71
N ILE A 543 -1.04 -26.95 -16.66
CA ILE A 543 -1.12 -25.72 -15.83
C ILE A 543 -0.73 -24.50 -16.68
N GLU A 544 0.35 -24.58 -17.45
CA GLU A 544 0.78 -23.53 -18.38
C GLU A 544 -0.34 -23.12 -19.34
N LYS A 545 -1.04 -24.10 -19.96
CA LYS A 545 -2.14 -23.83 -20.87
C LYS A 545 -3.30 -23.09 -20.18
N ILE A 546 -3.66 -23.51 -18.96
CA ILE A 546 -4.72 -22.85 -18.16
C ILE A 546 -4.30 -21.43 -17.76
N SER A 547 -3.09 -21.26 -17.25
CA SER A 547 -2.58 -19.95 -16.85
C SER A 547 -2.50 -18.98 -18.02
N ASN A 548 -2.01 -19.43 -19.19
CA ASN A 548 -1.94 -18.62 -20.41
C ASN A 548 -3.33 -18.20 -20.92
N PHE A 549 -4.36 -19.02 -20.72
CA PHE A 549 -5.74 -18.64 -21.02
C PHE A 549 -6.25 -17.51 -20.11
N MET A 550 -5.92 -17.57 -18.82
CA MET A 550 -6.34 -16.57 -17.82
C MET A 550 -5.49 -15.27 -17.88
N LEU A 551 -4.27 -15.35 -18.38
CA LEU A 551 -3.25 -14.28 -18.31
C LEU A 551 -3.77 -12.89 -18.77
N PRO A 552 -4.46 -12.72 -19.90
CA PRO A 552 -4.92 -11.39 -20.33
C PRO A 552 -5.86 -10.71 -19.32
N ALA A 553 -6.79 -11.47 -18.73
CA ALA A 553 -7.71 -10.95 -17.72
C ALA A 553 -6.99 -10.63 -16.41
N LEU A 554 -6.03 -11.49 -15.99
CA LEU A 554 -5.25 -11.30 -14.79
C LEU A 554 -4.30 -10.09 -14.89
N LEU A 555 -3.70 -9.86 -16.04
CA LEU A 555 -2.85 -8.67 -16.27
C LEU A 555 -3.65 -7.36 -16.11
N VAL A 556 -4.86 -7.30 -16.67
CA VAL A 556 -5.73 -6.12 -16.50
C VAL A 556 -6.17 -5.98 -15.04
N LEU A 557 -6.51 -7.09 -14.38
CA LEU A 557 -6.86 -7.11 -12.96
C LEU A 557 -5.68 -6.66 -12.10
N GLY A 558 -4.47 -7.13 -12.39
CA GLY A 558 -3.25 -6.75 -11.69
C GLY A 558 -2.97 -5.25 -11.79
N VAL A 559 -3.06 -4.67 -12.99
CA VAL A 559 -2.89 -3.22 -13.19
C VAL A 559 -3.96 -2.44 -12.42
N THR A 560 -5.22 -2.90 -12.45
CA THR A 560 -6.33 -2.27 -11.72
C THR A 560 -6.09 -2.28 -10.22
N LEU A 561 -5.83 -3.46 -9.63
CA LEU A 561 -5.57 -3.62 -8.19
C LEU A 561 -4.35 -2.81 -7.73
N SER A 562 -3.27 -2.83 -8.53
CA SER A 562 -2.06 -2.06 -8.20
C SER A 562 -2.32 -0.56 -8.21
N THR A 563 -3.11 -0.05 -9.14
CA THR A 563 -3.48 1.37 -9.20
C THR A 563 -4.24 1.78 -7.93
N PHE A 564 -5.21 0.98 -7.50
CA PHE A 564 -6.02 1.31 -6.33
C PHE A 564 -5.22 1.26 -5.03
N HIS A 565 -4.53 0.17 -4.73
CA HIS A 565 -3.80 0.10 -3.45
C HIS A 565 -2.62 1.08 -3.35
N GLN A 566 -1.96 1.44 -4.46
CA GLN A 566 -0.96 2.52 -4.47
C GLN A 566 -1.59 3.87 -4.10
N SER A 567 -2.77 4.17 -4.62
CA SER A 567 -3.53 5.35 -4.26
C SER A 567 -3.95 5.33 -2.79
N SER A 568 -4.54 4.23 -2.34
CA SER A 568 -5.04 4.07 -0.97
C SER A 568 -3.94 4.10 0.08
N LEU A 569 -2.73 3.64 -0.25
CA LEU A 569 -1.58 3.79 0.64
C LEU A 569 -1.30 5.28 0.97
N GLY A 570 -1.52 6.19 0.01
CA GLY A 570 -1.47 7.64 0.24
C GLY A 570 -2.60 8.16 1.13
N ASN A 571 -3.75 7.50 1.14
CA ASN A 571 -4.89 7.87 1.96
C ASN A 571 -4.70 7.52 3.46
N LEU A 572 -3.78 6.61 3.80
CA LEU A 572 -3.53 6.19 5.19
C LEU A 572 -3.23 7.36 6.13
N MET A 573 -2.50 8.37 5.66
CA MET A 573 -2.09 9.50 6.51
C MET A 573 -3.03 10.71 6.38
N VAL A 574 -4.01 10.68 5.47
CA VAL A 574 -5.02 11.75 5.33
C VAL A 574 -5.89 11.85 6.58
N ILE A 575 -6.15 10.72 7.26
CA ILE A 575 -6.90 10.65 8.52
C ILE A 575 -6.19 11.33 9.71
N ALA A 576 -4.91 11.72 9.57
CA ALA A 576 -4.10 12.29 10.65
C ALA A 576 -3.65 13.74 10.36
N PRO A 577 -4.57 14.70 10.05
CA PRO A 577 -4.23 16.07 9.66
C PRO A 577 -3.50 16.85 10.75
N TYR A 578 -3.71 16.49 12.01
CA TYR A 578 -3.11 17.16 13.18
C TYR A 578 -1.76 16.59 13.61
N LYS A 579 -1.28 15.54 12.93
CA LYS A 579 -0.03 14.84 13.25
C LYS A 579 0.98 14.83 12.12
N LEU A 580 0.55 15.18 10.91
CA LEU A 580 1.43 15.20 9.75
C LEU A 580 1.79 16.65 9.38
N HIS A 581 3.08 16.89 9.15
CA HIS A 581 3.56 18.20 8.75
C HIS A 581 2.91 18.67 7.44
N PRO A 582 2.47 19.96 7.32
CA PRO A 582 1.70 20.47 6.18
C PRO A 582 2.37 20.30 4.80
N LEU A 583 3.68 20.19 4.72
CA LEU A 583 4.41 19.92 3.46
C LEU A 583 4.09 18.53 2.86
N TRP A 584 3.70 17.55 3.69
CA TRP A 584 3.37 16.19 3.23
C TRP A 584 1.92 15.80 3.40
N TRP A 585 1.21 16.42 4.35
CA TRP A 585 -0.23 16.19 4.46
C TRP A 585 -0.96 16.91 3.34
N SER A 586 -1.82 16.19 2.61
CA SER A 586 -2.68 16.78 1.58
C SER A 586 -3.93 15.90 1.38
N PRO A 587 -5.11 16.50 1.09
CA PRO A 587 -6.29 15.75 0.65
C PRO A 587 -6.05 14.90 -0.61
N ILE A 588 -5.13 15.33 -1.48
CA ILE A 588 -4.77 14.61 -2.72
C ILE A 588 -3.54 13.71 -2.56
N SER A 589 -3.14 13.37 -1.34
CA SER A 589 -2.05 12.40 -1.07
C SER A 589 -2.23 11.07 -1.80
N PRO A 590 -3.46 10.52 -2.00
CA PRO A 590 -3.68 9.35 -2.85
C PRO A 590 -3.09 9.49 -4.26
N ILE A 591 -3.23 10.66 -4.87
CA ILE A 591 -2.68 10.95 -6.21
C ILE A 591 -1.15 11.01 -6.16
N PHE A 592 -0.56 11.65 -5.13
CA PHE A 592 0.89 11.71 -4.99
C PHE A 592 1.51 10.31 -4.87
N PHE A 593 0.88 9.43 -4.09
CA PHE A 593 1.37 8.07 -3.91
C PHE A 593 1.26 7.27 -5.20
N LEU A 594 0.14 7.35 -5.91
CA LEU A 594 -0.03 6.69 -7.20
C LEU A 594 0.99 7.19 -8.22
N VAL A 595 1.10 8.51 -8.43
CA VAL A 595 2.01 9.08 -9.43
C VAL A 595 3.47 8.80 -9.07
N SER A 596 3.85 8.85 -7.78
CA SER A 596 5.21 8.50 -7.35
C SER A 596 5.53 7.01 -7.54
N ALA A 597 4.55 6.11 -7.37
CA ALA A 597 4.73 4.70 -7.68
C ALA A 597 4.88 4.45 -9.19
N MET A 598 4.12 5.17 -10.02
CA MET A 598 4.32 5.17 -11.47
C MET A 598 5.68 5.77 -11.87
N MET A 599 6.08 6.85 -11.22
CA MET A 599 7.36 7.52 -11.46
C MET A 599 8.55 6.60 -11.15
N VAL A 600 8.52 5.82 -10.07
CA VAL A 600 9.63 4.95 -9.65
C VAL A 600 9.62 3.58 -10.33
N GLY A 601 8.47 3.16 -10.84
CA GLY A 601 8.32 1.81 -11.41
C GLY A 601 9.27 1.52 -12.55
N LEU A 602 9.32 2.40 -13.57
CA LEU A 602 10.25 2.24 -14.70
C LEU A 602 11.73 2.39 -14.30
N PRO A 603 12.14 3.36 -13.47
CA PRO A 603 13.48 3.41 -12.91
C PRO A 603 13.89 2.10 -12.23
N MET A 604 13.00 1.48 -11.44
CA MET A 604 13.30 0.22 -10.76
C MET A 604 13.54 -0.93 -11.75
N VAL A 605 12.74 -1.03 -12.81
CA VAL A 605 12.94 -2.03 -13.87
C VAL A 605 14.27 -1.81 -14.58
N ILE A 606 14.56 -0.57 -14.99
CA ILE A 606 15.82 -0.22 -15.68
C ILE A 606 17.02 -0.50 -14.77
N PHE A 607 16.95 -0.06 -13.51
CA PHE A 607 18.02 -0.29 -12.52
C PHE A 607 18.26 -1.79 -12.29
N THR A 608 17.20 -2.57 -12.12
CA THR A 608 17.30 -4.03 -11.92
C THR A 608 17.94 -4.72 -13.13
N MET A 609 17.59 -4.31 -14.35
CA MET A 609 18.20 -4.85 -15.59
C MET A 609 19.66 -4.45 -15.72
N LEU A 610 20.03 -3.20 -15.41
CA LEU A 610 21.43 -2.73 -15.45
C LEU A 610 22.28 -3.40 -14.36
N PHE A 611 21.79 -3.43 -13.13
CA PHE A 611 22.47 -4.07 -12.00
C PHE A 611 22.60 -5.56 -12.20
N GLY A 612 21.55 -6.22 -12.70
CA GLY A 612 21.58 -7.63 -13.09
C GLY A 612 22.62 -7.92 -14.18
N SER A 613 22.66 -7.07 -15.22
CA SER A 613 23.65 -7.20 -16.29
C SER A 613 25.07 -7.05 -15.77
N TRP A 614 25.31 -6.07 -14.89
CA TRP A 614 26.61 -5.88 -14.22
C TRP A 614 26.99 -7.10 -13.35
N SER A 615 26.08 -7.56 -12.48
CA SER A 615 26.29 -8.69 -11.57
C SER A 615 26.53 -10.01 -12.32
N LEU A 616 25.85 -10.20 -13.45
CA LEU A 616 25.95 -11.39 -14.31
C LEU A 616 27.03 -11.25 -15.38
N LYS A 617 27.79 -10.14 -15.41
CA LYS A 617 28.82 -9.82 -16.44
C LYS A 617 28.27 -9.97 -17.87
N ARG A 618 27.04 -9.43 -18.11
CA ARG A 618 26.38 -9.40 -19.43
C ARG A 618 26.35 -7.99 -19.97
N LYS A 619 26.26 -7.84 -21.30
CA LYS A 619 26.01 -6.53 -21.92
C LYS A 619 24.55 -6.14 -21.66
N PRO A 620 24.27 -4.92 -21.18
CA PRO A 620 22.90 -4.44 -20.96
C PRO A 620 22.20 -4.17 -22.30
N GLU A 621 20.90 -4.39 -22.35
CA GLU A 621 20.04 -4.18 -23.52
C GLU A 621 19.65 -2.70 -23.68
N MET A 622 20.64 -1.84 -23.98
CA MET A 622 20.46 -0.41 -24.04
C MET A 622 19.45 0.04 -25.12
N HIS A 623 19.27 -0.75 -26.19
CA HIS A 623 18.31 -0.48 -27.25
C HIS A 623 16.85 -0.52 -26.75
N VAL A 624 16.57 -1.24 -25.65
CA VAL A 624 15.27 -1.25 -24.96
C VAL A 624 15.24 -0.26 -23.82
N LEU A 625 16.30 -0.23 -22.97
CA LEU A 625 16.32 0.55 -21.74
C LEU A 625 16.39 2.07 -21.98
N ALA A 626 17.14 2.52 -23.00
CA ALA A 626 17.26 3.94 -23.27
C ALA A 626 15.95 4.58 -23.80
N PRO A 627 15.18 3.96 -24.73
CA PRO A 627 13.85 4.45 -25.09
C PRO A 627 12.86 4.40 -23.91
N LEU A 628 12.89 3.34 -23.11
CA LEU A 628 12.01 3.18 -21.94
C LEU A 628 12.20 4.33 -20.93
N SER A 629 13.44 4.83 -20.77
CA SER A 629 13.75 5.95 -19.86
C SER A 629 13.06 7.27 -20.23
N ARG A 630 12.55 7.43 -21.45
CA ARG A 630 11.79 8.64 -21.85
C ARG A 630 10.46 8.76 -21.14
N TYR A 631 9.82 7.65 -20.83
CA TYR A 631 8.56 7.66 -20.11
C TYR A 631 8.73 8.15 -18.66
N ILE A 632 9.94 7.99 -18.07
CA ILE A 632 10.23 8.50 -16.72
C ILE A 632 10.08 10.03 -16.70
N LEU A 633 10.49 10.74 -17.74
CA LEU A 633 10.39 12.21 -17.81
C LEU A 633 8.94 12.69 -17.68
N VAL A 634 7.99 11.96 -18.26
CA VAL A 634 6.56 12.30 -18.18
C VAL A 634 6.08 12.22 -16.72
N PHE A 635 6.42 11.14 -16.03
CA PHE A 635 6.01 10.96 -14.63
C PHE A 635 6.73 11.91 -13.67
N LEU A 636 7.99 12.27 -13.93
CA LEU A 636 8.71 13.29 -13.16
C LEU A 636 8.02 14.65 -13.25
N VAL A 637 7.63 15.07 -14.46
CA VAL A 637 6.90 16.34 -14.67
C VAL A 637 5.54 16.30 -14.00
N LEU A 638 4.81 15.19 -14.15
CA LEU A 638 3.49 15.02 -13.55
C LEU A 638 3.57 15.06 -12.01
N TYR A 639 4.52 14.34 -11.42
CA TYR A 639 4.71 14.34 -9.97
C TYR A 639 5.10 15.70 -9.43
N PHE A 640 6.09 16.34 -10.07
CA PHE A 640 6.55 17.68 -9.70
C PHE A 640 5.40 18.71 -9.79
N GLY A 641 4.69 18.71 -10.91
CA GLY A 641 3.59 19.65 -11.16
C GLY A 641 2.45 19.50 -10.16
N THR A 642 2.04 18.25 -9.85
CA THR A 642 1.00 17.99 -8.87
C THR A 642 1.44 18.36 -7.45
N LYS A 643 2.69 18.06 -7.06
CA LYS A 643 3.23 18.35 -5.74
C LYS A 643 3.39 19.85 -5.50
N VAL A 644 3.98 20.57 -6.45
CA VAL A 644 4.17 22.02 -6.38
C VAL A 644 2.82 22.76 -6.51
N GLY A 645 1.95 22.30 -7.40
CA GLY A 645 0.60 22.84 -7.55
C GLY A 645 -0.21 22.78 -6.25
N ASP A 646 -0.22 21.64 -5.57
CA ASP A 646 -0.86 21.48 -4.25
C ASP A 646 -0.24 22.41 -3.20
N MET A 647 1.10 22.50 -3.18
CA MET A 647 1.82 23.36 -2.26
C MET A 647 1.43 24.84 -2.45
N ILE A 648 1.25 25.29 -3.69
CA ILE A 648 0.82 26.67 -4.01
C ILE A 648 -0.64 26.88 -3.61
N VAL A 649 -1.55 25.98 -3.99
CA VAL A 649 -2.98 26.08 -3.70
C VAL A 649 -3.25 26.11 -2.20
N ARG A 650 -2.56 25.28 -1.43
CA ARG A 650 -2.68 25.21 0.04
C ARG A 650 -1.82 26.23 0.77
N GLN A 651 -1.00 27.00 0.07
CA GLN A 651 -0.07 27.99 0.61
C GLN A 651 0.95 27.40 1.60
N THR A 652 1.28 26.10 1.49
CA THR A 652 2.19 25.43 2.41
C THR A 652 3.66 25.73 2.16
N TYR A 653 3.99 26.47 1.10
CA TYR A 653 5.35 26.97 0.83
C TYR A 653 5.91 27.85 1.96
N HIS A 654 5.06 28.45 2.80
CA HIS A 654 5.51 29.19 3.99
C HIS A 654 6.29 28.31 4.98
N HIS A 655 6.04 26.98 4.99
CA HIS A 655 6.75 26.03 5.84
C HIS A 655 8.14 25.65 5.30
N LEU A 656 8.54 26.17 4.14
CA LEU A 656 9.93 26.04 3.66
C LEU A 656 10.88 27.00 4.40
N LEU A 657 10.34 28.07 4.97
CA LEU A 657 11.04 29.02 5.82
C LEU A 657 10.26 29.17 7.14
N PRO A 658 10.89 29.12 8.29
CA PRO A 658 12.34 28.98 8.59
C PRO A 658 12.88 27.59 8.27
N VAL A 659 14.22 27.52 8.13
CA VAL A 659 14.91 26.25 7.83
C VAL A 659 14.72 25.28 9.00
N SER A 660 14.13 24.13 8.72
CA SER A 660 13.88 23.05 9.66
C SER A 660 14.32 21.70 9.06
N VAL A 661 14.41 20.67 9.88
CA VAL A 661 14.70 19.29 9.38
C VAL A 661 13.67 18.90 8.33
N GLN A 662 12.40 19.25 8.51
CA GLN A 662 11.32 18.99 7.58
C GLN A 662 11.52 19.73 6.26
N SER A 663 11.79 21.05 6.28
CA SER A 663 11.98 21.82 5.05
C SER A 663 13.21 21.34 4.27
N VAL A 664 14.32 21.03 4.94
CA VAL A 664 15.54 20.48 4.30
C VAL A 664 15.24 19.12 3.69
N SER A 665 14.59 18.20 4.42
CA SER A 665 14.27 16.88 3.90
C SER A 665 13.32 16.93 2.70
N PHE A 666 12.34 17.84 2.70
CA PHE A 666 11.44 18.07 1.57
C PHE A 666 12.19 18.57 0.32
N ILE A 667 13.10 19.53 0.50
CA ILE A 667 13.92 20.04 -0.60
C ILE A 667 14.84 18.95 -1.15
N VAL A 668 15.49 18.18 -0.28
CA VAL A 668 16.36 17.06 -0.70
C VAL A 668 15.57 16.00 -1.45
N GLU A 669 14.34 15.66 -0.99
CA GLU A 669 13.44 14.75 -1.67
C GLU A 669 13.16 15.18 -3.12
N LEU A 670 12.80 16.46 -3.32
CA LEU A 670 12.50 16.98 -4.67
C LEU A 670 13.76 17.13 -5.53
N LEU A 671 14.87 17.61 -4.97
CA LEU A 671 16.11 17.77 -5.73
C LEU A 671 16.67 16.41 -6.17
N LEU A 672 16.84 15.48 -5.21
CA LEU A 672 17.45 14.18 -5.47
C LEU A 672 16.53 13.28 -6.30
N GLY A 673 15.23 13.24 -5.96
CA GLY A 673 14.29 12.31 -6.54
C GLY A 673 13.66 12.75 -7.85
N VAL A 674 13.61 14.08 -8.12
CA VAL A 674 12.82 14.61 -9.25
C VAL A 674 13.64 15.55 -10.12
N ILE A 675 14.16 16.66 -9.57
CA ILE A 675 14.72 17.76 -10.36
C ILE A 675 16.03 17.33 -11.05
N VAL A 676 16.99 16.83 -10.28
CA VAL A 676 18.30 16.41 -10.83
C VAL A 676 18.15 15.25 -11.82
N PRO A 677 17.40 14.16 -11.53
CA PRO A 677 17.17 13.10 -12.51
C PRO A 677 16.46 13.58 -13.78
N PHE A 678 15.55 14.53 -13.67
CA PHE A 678 14.87 15.11 -14.82
C PHE A 678 15.88 15.74 -15.80
N PHE A 679 16.74 16.64 -15.32
CA PHE A 679 17.75 17.28 -16.17
C PHE A 679 18.78 16.28 -16.72
N LEU A 680 19.18 15.29 -15.94
CA LEU A 680 20.07 14.23 -16.41
C LEU A 680 19.41 13.43 -17.55
N LEU A 681 18.18 12.99 -17.35
CA LEU A 681 17.46 12.16 -18.34
C LEU A 681 17.01 12.94 -19.59
N LEU A 682 17.03 14.26 -19.61
CA LEU A 682 16.81 15.05 -20.83
C LEU A 682 17.91 14.80 -21.88
N SER A 683 19.16 14.58 -21.43
CA SER A 683 20.30 14.36 -22.33
C SER A 683 20.27 12.95 -22.94
N PRO A 684 20.23 12.84 -24.29
CA PRO A 684 20.36 11.56 -24.98
C PRO A 684 21.68 10.83 -24.68
N LYS A 685 22.77 11.58 -24.45
CA LYS A 685 24.09 11.02 -24.11
C LYS A 685 24.03 10.25 -22.77
N ILE A 686 23.34 10.82 -21.80
CA ILE A 686 23.16 10.19 -20.46
C ILE A 686 22.26 8.96 -20.57
N ARG A 687 21.14 9.04 -21.28
CA ARG A 687 20.22 7.90 -21.47
C ARG A 687 20.85 6.71 -22.17
N ASN A 688 21.79 6.94 -23.09
CA ASN A 688 22.49 5.88 -23.81
C ASN A 688 23.72 5.34 -23.06
N SER A 689 24.09 5.92 -21.92
CA SER A 689 25.19 5.46 -21.08
C SER A 689 24.68 4.56 -19.94
N PRO A 690 25.05 3.27 -19.85
CA PRO A 690 24.58 2.38 -18.79
C PRO A 690 24.87 2.91 -17.38
N LYS A 691 26.06 3.50 -17.18
CA LYS A 691 26.48 4.07 -15.90
C LYS A 691 25.62 5.27 -15.49
N TRP A 692 25.45 6.25 -16.38
CA TRP A 692 24.72 7.46 -16.06
C TRP A 692 23.20 7.21 -15.98
N LEU A 693 22.66 6.33 -16.82
CA LEU A 693 21.27 5.90 -16.73
C LEU A 693 21.01 5.16 -15.39
N GLY A 694 21.94 4.29 -14.97
CA GLY A 694 21.85 3.62 -13.67
C GLY A 694 21.88 4.58 -12.49
N ILE A 695 22.74 5.62 -12.54
CA ILE A 695 22.80 6.66 -11.50
C ILE A 695 21.48 7.46 -11.47
N SER A 696 20.98 7.90 -12.63
CA SER A 696 19.75 8.68 -12.71
C SER A 696 18.54 7.90 -12.19
N THR A 697 18.43 6.62 -12.54
CA THR A 697 17.34 5.75 -12.05
C THR A 697 17.46 5.47 -10.54
N LEU A 698 18.68 5.28 -10.03
CA LEU A 698 18.92 5.12 -8.60
C LEU A 698 18.53 6.39 -7.81
N MET A 699 18.79 7.58 -8.35
CA MET A 699 18.38 8.83 -7.71
C MET A 699 16.84 8.92 -7.58
N VAL A 700 16.09 8.56 -8.62
CA VAL A 700 14.61 8.51 -8.55
C VAL A 700 14.14 7.50 -7.51
N ILE A 701 14.76 6.31 -7.45
CA ILE A 701 14.45 5.27 -6.47
C ILE A 701 14.66 5.80 -5.05
N LEU A 702 15.85 6.36 -4.77
CA LEU A 702 16.16 6.91 -3.45
C LEU A 702 15.26 8.10 -3.09
N GLY A 703 14.87 8.93 -4.07
CA GLY A 703 13.92 10.02 -3.85
C GLY A 703 12.55 9.55 -3.40
N VAL A 704 12.02 8.45 -3.98
CA VAL A 704 10.74 7.88 -3.56
C VAL A 704 10.85 7.17 -2.22
N VAL A 705 11.96 6.47 -1.95
CA VAL A 705 12.22 5.90 -0.62
C VAL A 705 12.28 7.01 0.44
N LEU A 706 12.98 8.10 0.17
CA LEU A 706 13.04 9.26 1.06
C LEU A 706 11.65 9.89 1.26
N ASN A 707 10.83 9.99 0.20
CA ASN A 707 9.45 10.47 0.33
C ASN A 707 8.64 9.61 1.31
N ARG A 708 8.75 8.28 1.26
CA ARG A 708 8.04 7.39 2.18
C ARG A 708 8.55 7.53 3.61
N LEU A 709 9.89 7.60 3.80
CA LEU A 709 10.48 7.91 5.11
C LEU A 709 10.01 9.27 5.62
N ASN A 710 9.94 10.27 4.75
CA ASN A 710 9.43 11.59 5.12
C ASN A 710 7.99 11.52 5.61
N VAL A 711 7.09 10.90 4.87
CA VAL A 711 5.66 10.85 5.19
C VAL A 711 5.39 10.10 6.50
N PHE A 712 6.01 8.93 6.70
CA PHE A 712 5.69 8.05 7.83
C PHE A 712 6.54 8.32 9.08
N VAL A 713 7.69 8.98 8.95
CA VAL A 713 8.64 9.19 10.06
C VAL A 713 8.94 10.68 10.27
N ILE A 714 9.54 11.37 9.30
CA ILE A 714 10.05 12.74 9.49
C ILE A 714 8.91 13.77 9.61
N ALA A 715 7.86 13.62 8.81
CA ALA A 715 6.70 14.50 8.84
C ALA A 715 5.72 14.17 9.97
N TYR A 716 5.80 12.97 10.54
CA TYR A 716 4.91 12.55 11.61
C TYR A 716 5.36 13.20 12.93
N HIS A 717 4.55 14.16 13.38
CA HIS A 717 4.84 14.96 14.57
C HIS A 717 3.59 15.04 15.46
N PRO A 718 3.40 14.05 16.34
CA PRO A 718 2.24 14.03 17.23
C PRO A 718 2.32 15.16 18.26
N PRO A 719 1.15 15.70 18.72
CA PRO A 719 1.09 16.94 19.49
C PRO A 719 1.80 16.91 20.85
N TYR A 720 2.13 15.73 21.36
CA TYR A 720 2.76 15.57 22.67
C TYR A 720 4.12 14.84 22.58
N ALA A 721 4.73 14.81 21.40
CA ALA A 721 6.02 14.15 21.22
C ALA A 721 7.14 14.93 21.93
N GLU A 722 7.78 14.31 22.92
CA GLU A 722 8.97 14.82 23.61
C GLU A 722 10.26 14.42 22.91
N LYS A 723 10.22 13.35 22.12
CA LYS A 723 11.37 12.78 21.42
C LYS A 723 11.06 12.61 19.94
N THR A 724 12.10 12.66 19.12
CA THR A 724 12.02 12.26 17.71
C THR A 724 12.28 10.76 17.61
N TYR A 725 11.51 10.09 16.75
CA TYR A 725 11.76 8.68 16.46
C TYR A 725 13.03 8.51 15.63
N PHE A 726 13.85 7.55 16.02
CA PHE A 726 14.97 7.02 15.24
C PHE A 726 14.94 5.49 15.29
N PRO A 727 15.11 4.77 14.17
CA PRO A 727 14.99 3.31 14.15
C PRO A 727 16.08 2.63 15.01
N SER A 728 15.74 1.52 15.65
CA SER A 728 16.66 0.67 16.37
C SER A 728 17.57 -0.13 15.43
N ILE A 729 18.66 -0.68 15.95
CA ILE A 729 19.55 -1.60 15.19
C ILE A 729 18.77 -2.81 14.70
N THR A 730 17.84 -3.34 15.49
CA THR A 730 16.99 -4.47 15.12
C THR A 730 16.10 -4.13 13.93
N GLU A 731 15.46 -2.94 13.96
CA GLU A 731 14.61 -2.48 12.83
C GLU A 731 15.43 -2.38 11.55
N MET A 732 16.62 -1.78 11.62
CA MET A 732 17.52 -1.67 10.46
C MET A 732 18.03 -3.02 9.96
N ALA A 733 18.41 -3.93 10.87
CA ALA A 733 18.91 -5.25 10.49
C ALA A 733 17.84 -6.11 9.80
N VAL A 734 16.58 -6.07 10.26
CA VAL A 734 15.46 -6.77 9.64
C VAL A 734 15.19 -6.23 8.24
N SER A 735 15.05 -4.90 8.08
CA SER A 735 14.80 -4.28 6.76
C SER A 735 15.93 -4.56 5.76
N LEU A 736 17.21 -4.42 6.18
CA LEU A 736 18.35 -4.75 5.33
C LEU A 736 18.39 -6.24 4.97
N GLY A 737 18.01 -7.11 5.89
CA GLY A 737 17.88 -8.55 5.66
C GLY A 737 16.81 -8.89 4.64
N LEU A 738 15.65 -8.21 4.68
CA LEU A 738 14.56 -8.39 3.70
C LEU A 738 14.97 -7.91 2.30
N VAL A 739 15.64 -6.76 2.19
CA VAL A 739 16.19 -6.28 0.92
C VAL A 739 17.22 -7.27 0.36
N ALA A 740 18.12 -7.78 1.21
CA ALA A 740 19.10 -8.78 0.80
C ALA A 740 18.44 -10.10 0.36
N ALA A 741 17.37 -10.52 1.06
CA ALA A 741 16.59 -11.71 0.69
C ALA A 741 15.88 -11.54 -0.66
N LEU A 742 15.32 -10.38 -0.94
CA LEU A 742 14.77 -10.04 -2.25
C LEU A 742 15.82 -10.15 -3.35
N MET A 743 16.99 -9.52 -3.16
CA MET A 743 18.09 -9.56 -4.13
C MET A 743 18.62 -10.99 -4.34
N LEU A 744 18.75 -11.76 -3.27
CA LEU A 744 19.19 -13.18 -3.33
C LEU A 744 18.17 -14.01 -4.10
N THR A 745 16.88 -13.89 -3.80
CA THR A 745 15.81 -14.61 -4.47
C THR A 745 15.71 -14.23 -5.95
N TRP A 746 15.87 -12.95 -6.28
CA TRP A 746 15.97 -12.50 -7.66
C TRP A 746 17.16 -13.16 -8.37
N ARG A 747 18.32 -13.20 -7.71
CA ARG A 747 19.52 -13.85 -8.27
C ARG A 747 19.31 -15.35 -8.52
N VAL A 748 18.66 -16.06 -7.59
CA VAL A 748 18.30 -17.47 -7.74
C VAL A 748 17.32 -17.65 -8.91
N ALA A 749 16.26 -16.83 -8.97
CA ALA A 749 15.25 -16.92 -10.01
C ALA A 749 15.85 -16.74 -11.42
N VAL A 750 16.67 -15.71 -11.66
CA VAL A 750 17.27 -15.49 -12.98
C VAL A 750 18.33 -16.52 -13.35
N THR A 751 18.90 -17.25 -12.37
CA THR A 751 19.84 -18.34 -12.63
C THR A 751 19.12 -19.60 -13.10
N TYR A 752 17.94 -19.90 -12.57
CA TYR A 752 17.24 -21.15 -12.84
C TYR A 752 16.03 -21.04 -13.75
N LEU A 753 15.40 -19.87 -13.83
CA LEU A 753 14.21 -19.63 -14.65
C LEU A 753 14.55 -18.83 -15.91
N PRO A 754 13.78 -18.99 -17.00
CA PRO A 754 13.96 -18.25 -18.27
C PRO A 754 13.39 -16.82 -18.13
N ILE A 755 14.07 -15.97 -17.35
CA ILE A 755 13.64 -14.58 -17.07
C ILE A 755 14.27 -13.60 -18.04
N LEU A 756 15.60 -13.76 -18.30
CA LEU A 756 16.37 -12.82 -19.12
C LEU A 756 16.54 -13.37 -20.53
N GLN A 757 16.47 -12.50 -21.52
CA GLN A 757 16.83 -12.88 -22.91
C GLN A 757 18.31 -13.27 -23.00
N PRO A 758 18.68 -14.24 -23.86
CA PRO A 758 20.08 -14.56 -24.09
C PRO A 758 20.84 -13.34 -24.61
N ALA A 759 22.11 -13.21 -24.23
CA ALA A 759 22.94 -12.13 -24.76
C ALA A 759 23.07 -12.28 -26.28
N ARG A 760 22.64 -11.29 -27.02
CA ARG A 760 22.79 -11.26 -28.50
C ARG A 760 24.25 -11.55 -28.85
N LYS A 761 24.52 -12.66 -29.49
CA LYS A 761 25.85 -12.91 -30.08
C LYS A 761 26.04 -11.85 -31.15
N VAL A 762 26.91 -10.88 -30.91
CA VAL A 762 27.36 -10.01 -31.98
C VAL A 762 28.10 -10.94 -32.95
N ALA A 763 27.61 -11.07 -34.16
CA ALA A 763 28.36 -11.72 -35.24
C ALA A 763 29.73 -11.04 -35.31
N PRO A 764 30.81 -11.81 -35.47
CA PRO A 764 32.16 -11.29 -35.46
C PRO A 764 32.41 -10.20 -36.51
#